data_5bb06195075ab9d206a662ab09e067bf
#
_entry.id   5bb06195075ab9d206a662ab09e067bf
#
_cell.length_a   1.000
_cell.length_b   1.000
_cell.length_c   1.000
_cell.angle_alpha   90.00
_cell.angle_beta   90.00
_cell.angle_gamma   90.00
#
_symmetry.space_group_name_H-M   'P 1'
#
loop_
_entity.id
_entity.type
_entity.pdbx_description
1 polymer ?
#
loop_
_entity_poly.entity_id
_entity_poly.type
_entity_poly.pdbx_seq_one_letter_code
_entity_poly.pdbx_strand_id
1 'polypeptide(L)'
;MSNNEKHHANWAEWAINHRQLVYFFAVLVLIMGMFSFKSLGRSEDPSFAVKQMVVSAAWPGASAKDVEMHLTNTLEKQIQSLPQVKKITSYSRPGVCVITVALKDEVAGNTVRQRWLELRNIVNDGKKDLPSGTVGPFYNDRFDDVYGNIYAITGDGFTYEDMRKYAEKIKLDFFSVPDVKKVELVGVQPEKIFVQMQTAKLAQLGLDINSIANTIKAQTSVNASGMIEADTANSYLRITGSPDSVENIAAIPINANGRVFRLGDIATITRGYADPPETMMYYNGKPAVGIALSMEDGGDNIKLGENLAKEIARIQKELPLGLELNQVANQPEVVKKSISEFSESLYEAIIIVLVVSLMTLGRRSGYVISCCIPLILLGSFCAMFALGIDLHKVSLGALVVSLGMLVDDAIVVVELMEVKMSEGMPRKEAASYAFKTCAWPLLTGTTITCLGFMPIAFSKASASEFAYSLFPVMTVTLMLSWLVSATLAPVLGYEWIRPTVIKQESYDNCFYRAFRKLLHWALGHRITVIGITLAMLGLSMFMLRFVSQEFFPASVRPELLVELNMPEGSSIKTTDAAARKLTNLIKDDKELDHVSTYVGESAPRFVLVIDPVQPRDNYAQLVVVAKSVEDRKKLEKRISELAAEHLPEAIVYSRSIPLGPPAPYPVMIRVSGNSDAQVKEYAQKVRKVMAANPYVNMTRLDWLEQTNAVKLKVDNDKLLQMGLTRQTVANALQAQVSGYTVATYLEGDQQIGIIFRLQPDQRADISQLETISIPTSQGAVPLSQIAHLDYTSEDNIIWRRNLRPTITVNGGIVDGVTGNDVTKQVYKELEPLRKELPAGMSIEVGGSLEDSNDTLNYLMKPIPLMLLLIVVLIMLQMQDIRKLLVIMLTAPMGIIGVIFGLLLFNSALGFMAELGILALTGTIIRNSMVLVDQIQQHLDAGMEPAKAITESAIVRFRPIMLAAFTTVLGLIPMFASQFWNAMAVAIACGLTGATLLTLVVLPVLYAIVFKVKAE
;
A
#
# COMPACT_ATOMS: atom_id res chain seq x y z
N MET A 1 29.43 62.95 -2.86
CA MET A 1 29.42 61.77 -1.94
C MET A 1 28.78 60.63 -2.65
N SER A 2 29.53 59.61 -2.97
CA SER A 2 29.21 58.56 -3.94
C SER A 2 28.09 57.62 -3.42
N ASN A 3 27.01 57.61 -4.19
CA ASN A 3 25.99 56.59 -4.06
C ASN A 3 26.60 55.23 -4.42
N ASN A 4 26.89 54.41 -3.46
CA ASN A 4 27.14 53.00 -3.60
C ASN A 4 25.79 52.29 -3.75
N GLU A 5 25.10 52.46 -4.86
CA GLU A 5 24.03 51.53 -5.29
C GLU A 5 24.67 50.16 -5.57
N LYS A 6 24.49 49.24 -4.64
CA LYS A 6 24.76 47.86 -4.90
C LYS A 6 23.95 47.43 -6.12
N HIS A 7 24.60 47.26 -7.25
CA HIS A 7 24.03 46.66 -8.44
C HIS A 7 23.59 45.23 -8.12
N HIS A 8 22.41 45.06 -7.60
CA HIS A 8 21.76 43.74 -7.59
C HIS A 8 21.53 43.40 -9.08
N ALA A 9 22.06 42.27 -9.50
CA ALA A 9 21.90 41.79 -10.89
C ALA A 9 20.39 41.74 -11.21
N ASN A 10 19.94 42.56 -12.16
CA ASN A 10 18.55 42.62 -12.59
C ASN A 10 18.33 41.58 -13.70
N TRP A 11 17.84 40.41 -13.31
CA TRP A 11 17.61 39.29 -14.23
C TRP A 11 16.60 39.63 -15.33
N ALA A 12 15.58 40.43 -15.03
CA ALA A 12 14.61 40.86 -16.05
C ALA A 12 15.28 41.76 -17.12
N GLU A 13 16.12 42.70 -16.70
CA GLU A 13 16.86 43.55 -17.62
C GLU A 13 17.88 42.76 -18.46
N TRP A 14 18.58 41.83 -17.82
CA TRP A 14 19.48 40.91 -18.51
C TRP A 14 18.72 40.07 -19.55
N ALA A 15 17.56 39.50 -19.17
CA ALA A 15 16.73 38.66 -20.03
C ALA A 15 16.22 39.46 -21.25
N ILE A 16 15.77 40.71 -21.05
CA ILE A 16 15.31 41.57 -22.17
C ILE A 16 16.47 41.92 -23.10
N ASN A 17 17.66 42.17 -22.56
CA ASN A 17 18.85 42.47 -23.40
C ASN A 17 19.33 41.20 -24.15
N HIS A 18 19.11 40.00 -23.62
CA HIS A 18 19.54 38.73 -24.24
C HIS A 18 18.33 37.86 -24.64
N ARG A 19 17.24 38.49 -25.12
CA ARG A 19 15.97 37.79 -25.43
C ARG A 19 16.10 36.57 -26.32
N GLN A 20 17.03 36.62 -27.31
CA GLN A 20 17.27 35.47 -28.19
C GLN A 20 17.79 34.25 -27.42
N LEU A 21 18.64 34.46 -26.42
CA LEU A 21 19.14 33.41 -25.54
C LEU A 21 18.02 32.86 -24.65
N VAL A 22 17.13 33.72 -24.14
CA VAL A 22 15.97 33.29 -23.35
C VAL A 22 15.03 32.43 -24.20
N TYR A 23 14.74 32.83 -25.43
CA TYR A 23 13.93 32.01 -26.36
C TYR A 23 14.60 30.68 -26.71
N PHE A 24 15.92 30.70 -26.93
CA PHE A 24 16.69 29.48 -27.20
C PHE A 24 16.55 28.48 -26.03
N PHE A 25 16.77 28.93 -24.79
CA PHE A 25 16.60 28.06 -23.62
C PHE A 25 15.15 27.64 -23.42
N ALA A 26 14.17 28.50 -23.66
CA ALA A 26 12.75 28.12 -23.58
C ALA A 26 12.41 26.99 -24.56
N VAL A 27 12.85 27.10 -25.82
CA VAL A 27 12.64 26.05 -26.85
C VAL A 27 13.39 24.77 -26.47
N LEU A 28 14.61 24.88 -25.94
CA LEU A 28 15.39 23.74 -25.50
C LEU A 28 14.65 22.97 -24.35
N VAL A 29 14.12 23.69 -23.36
CA VAL A 29 13.34 23.10 -22.25
C VAL A 29 12.06 22.44 -22.77
N LEU A 30 11.38 23.06 -23.78
CA LEU A 30 10.20 22.45 -24.40
C LEU A 30 10.54 21.11 -25.08
N ILE A 31 11.62 21.05 -25.85
CA ILE A 31 12.05 19.82 -26.55
C ILE A 31 12.49 18.76 -25.53
N MET A 32 13.35 19.14 -24.57
CA MET A 32 13.83 18.22 -23.52
C MET A 32 12.67 17.72 -22.63
N GLY A 33 11.71 18.60 -22.31
CA GLY A 33 10.54 18.24 -21.52
C GLY A 33 9.64 17.21 -22.20
N MET A 34 9.42 17.38 -23.52
CA MET A 34 8.69 16.39 -24.32
C MET A 34 9.42 15.03 -24.37
N PHE A 35 10.76 15.07 -24.50
CA PHE A 35 11.58 13.86 -24.45
C PHE A 35 11.48 13.18 -23.08
N SER A 36 11.66 13.95 -22.01
CA SER A 36 11.57 13.46 -20.63
C SER A 36 10.20 12.85 -20.34
N PHE A 37 9.10 13.49 -20.73
CA PHE A 37 7.75 12.97 -20.54
C PHE A 37 7.52 11.61 -21.23
N LYS A 38 8.16 11.39 -22.39
CA LYS A 38 8.10 10.09 -23.10
C LYS A 38 9.02 9.03 -22.48
N SER A 39 10.08 9.44 -21.81
CA SER A 39 11.11 8.55 -21.24
C SER A 39 10.88 8.21 -19.78
N LEU A 40 10.01 8.95 -19.07
CA LEU A 40 9.64 8.65 -17.68
C LEU A 40 8.90 7.31 -17.58
N GLY A 41 9.25 6.51 -16.57
CA GLY A 41 8.52 5.31 -16.19
C GLY A 41 7.07 5.61 -15.82
N ARG A 42 6.20 4.63 -15.95
CA ARG A 42 4.76 4.77 -15.69
C ARG A 42 4.27 3.67 -14.78
N SER A 43 3.78 4.05 -13.61
CA SER A 43 3.23 3.16 -12.60
C SER A 43 1.93 3.71 -12.02
N GLU A 44 1.12 2.89 -11.36
CA GLU A 44 -0.07 3.37 -10.64
C GLU A 44 0.36 4.10 -9.36
N ASP A 45 1.16 3.44 -8.56
CA ASP A 45 1.65 3.89 -7.26
C ASP A 45 3.15 4.20 -7.32
N PRO A 46 3.66 5.11 -6.47
CA PRO A 46 5.09 5.28 -6.29
C PRO A 46 5.71 4.01 -5.69
N SER A 47 6.92 3.67 -6.11
CA SER A 47 7.68 2.61 -5.46
C SER A 47 8.08 3.05 -4.04
N PHE A 48 7.72 2.27 -3.04
CA PHE A 48 8.22 2.44 -1.68
C PHE A 48 8.67 1.09 -1.12
N ALA A 49 9.63 1.12 -0.20
CA ALA A 49 10.16 -0.09 0.37
C ALA A 49 9.19 -0.68 1.40
N VAL A 50 8.68 -1.88 1.14
CA VAL A 50 7.93 -2.64 2.14
C VAL A 50 8.90 -3.16 3.20
N LYS A 51 8.79 -2.61 4.41
CA LYS A 51 9.71 -2.89 5.53
C LYS A 51 9.26 -4.12 6.32
N GLN A 52 8.83 -5.16 5.62
CA GLN A 52 8.34 -6.42 6.20
C GLN A 52 9.10 -7.61 5.62
N MET A 53 9.34 -8.61 6.46
CA MET A 53 9.94 -9.90 6.11
C MET A 53 9.19 -11.00 6.84
N VAL A 54 8.98 -12.13 6.16
CA VAL A 54 8.40 -13.32 6.77
C VAL A 54 9.50 -14.34 7.02
N VAL A 55 9.56 -14.85 8.25
CA VAL A 55 10.42 -15.97 8.66
C VAL A 55 9.51 -17.13 9.04
N SER A 56 9.70 -18.29 8.44
CA SER A 56 8.94 -19.48 8.73
C SER A 56 9.85 -20.65 9.06
N ALA A 57 9.36 -21.54 9.93
CA ALA A 57 10.05 -22.79 10.25
C ALA A 57 9.02 -23.87 10.52
N ALA A 58 9.38 -25.12 10.25
CA ALA A 58 8.53 -26.26 10.52
C ALA A 58 9.17 -27.18 11.58
N TRP A 59 8.35 -27.67 12.49
CA TRP A 59 8.72 -28.70 13.48
C TRP A 59 7.65 -29.78 13.49
N PRO A 60 7.75 -30.73 12.53
CA PRO A 60 6.72 -31.75 12.33
C PRO A 60 6.45 -32.55 13.60
N GLY A 61 5.17 -32.77 13.90
CA GLY A 61 4.71 -33.51 15.06
C GLY A 61 4.55 -32.71 16.35
N ALA A 62 4.98 -31.47 16.40
CA ALA A 62 4.78 -30.59 17.55
C ALA A 62 3.36 -30.00 17.56
N SER A 63 2.76 -29.85 18.76
CA SER A 63 1.50 -29.12 18.90
C SER A 63 1.70 -27.61 18.69
N ALA A 64 0.61 -26.87 18.47
CA ALA A 64 0.70 -25.40 18.34
C ALA A 64 1.36 -24.77 19.59
N LYS A 65 1.10 -25.30 20.77
CA LYS A 65 1.70 -24.83 22.03
C LYS A 65 3.18 -25.16 22.15
N ASP A 66 3.62 -26.36 21.71
CA ASP A 66 5.04 -26.71 21.67
C ASP A 66 5.80 -25.83 20.67
N VAL A 67 5.24 -25.64 19.48
CA VAL A 67 5.78 -24.73 18.47
C VAL A 67 5.90 -23.32 19.04
N GLU A 68 4.88 -22.82 19.72
CA GLU A 68 4.90 -21.48 20.32
C GLU A 68 5.98 -21.35 21.38
N MET A 69 6.08 -22.30 22.31
CA MET A 69 7.01 -22.21 23.44
C MET A 69 8.47 -22.43 23.05
N HIS A 70 8.74 -23.38 22.17
CA HIS A 70 10.11 -23.84 21.91
C HIS A 70 10.68 -23.33 20.58
N LEU A 71 9.88 -23.22 19.53
CA LEU A 71 10.35 -22.76 18.22
C LEU A 71 10.11 -21.28 18.02
N THR A 72 8.86 -20.82 18.12
CA THR A 72 8.49 -19.42 17.85
C THR A 72 9.14 -18.48 18.86
N ASN A 73 9.05 -18.76 20.13
CA ASN A 73 9.63 -17.94 21.20
C ASN A 73 11.16 -17.81 21.09
N THR A 74 11.85 -18.88 20.64
CA THR A 74 13.31 -18.85 20.42
C THR A 74 13.65 -17.95 19.26
N LEU A 75 12.95 -18.11 18.11
CA LEU A 75 13.16 -17.27 16.92
C LEU A 75 12.81 -15.81 17.20
N GLU A 76 11.69 -15.52 17.89
CA GLU A 76 11.31 -14.15 18.26
C GLU A 76 12.36 -13.45 19.10
N LYS A 77 12.97 -14.14 20.10
CA LYS A 77 14.04 -13.59 20.92
C LYS A 77 15.30 -13.26 20.10
N GLN A 78 15.65 -14.12 19.16
CA GLN A 78 16.77 -13.85 18.24
C GLN A 78 16.47 -12.64 17.35
N ILE A 79 15.28 -12.56 16.74
CA ILE A 79 14.83 -11.46 15.90
C ILE A 79 14.80 -10.14 16.68
N GLN A 80 14.35 -10.15 17.92
CA GLN A 80 14.29 -8.96 18.79
C GLN A 80 15.66 -8.34 19.06
N SER A 81 16.75 -9.11 18.94
CA SER A 81 18.10 -8.59 19.13
C SER A 81 18.52 -7.55 18.06
N LEU A 82 17.82 -7.50 16.92
CA LEU A 82 18.03 -6.47 15.90
C LEU A 82 17.36 -5.15 16.33
N PRO A 83 18.12 -4.06 16.60
CA PRO A 83 17.56 -2.82 17.18
C PRO A 83 16.56 -2.09 16.27
N GLN A 84 16.60 -2.37 14.96
CA GLN A 84 15.74 -1.74 13.94
C GLN A 84 14.36 -2.38 13.83
N VAL A 85 14.08 -3.45 14.57
CA VAL A 85 12.74 -4.07 14.57
C VAL A 85 11.74 -3.16 15.29
N LYS A 86 10.62 -2.86 14.63
CA LYS A 86 9.48 -2.12 15.17
C LYS A 86 8.52 -3.04 15.90
N LYS A 87 8.12 -4.11 15.20
CA LYS A 87 7.19 -5.10 15.74
C LYS A 87 7.45 -6.49 15.17
N ILE A 88 7.18 -7.48 15.99
CA ILE A 88 7.19 -8.89 15.63
C ILE A 88 5.75 -9.39 15.79
N THR A 89 5.16 -9.97 14.77
CA THR A 89 3.86 -10.63 14.82
C THR A 89 4.05 -12.07 14.38
N SER A 90 3.62 -13.01 15.19
CA SER A 90 3.82 -14.42 14.88
C SER A 90 2.54 -15.22 15.12
N TYR A 91 2.44 -16.33 14.43
CA TYR A 91 1.50 -17.38 14.79
C TYR A 91 2.16 -18.74 14.77
N SER A 92 1.70 -19.59 15.68
CA SER A 92 2.12 -20.98 15.83
C SER A 92 0.94 -21.88 15.55
N ARG A 93 1.12 -22.85 14.65
CA ARG A 93 0.17 -23.92 14.33
C ARG A 93 0.83 -25.27 14.58
N PRO A 94 0.08 -26.40 14.61
CA PRO A 94 0.72 -27.70 14.71
C PRO A 94 1.78 -27.90 13.64
N GLY A 95 3.02 -28.07 14.07
CA GLY A 95 4.17 -28.30 13.20
C GLY A 95 4.72 -27.07 12.46
N VAL A 96 4.14 -25.88 12.54
CA VAL A 96 4.55 -24.70 11.74
C VAL A 96 4.57 -23.43 12.57
N CYS A 97 5.63 -22.67 12.40
CA CYS A 97 5.80 -21.30 12.92
C CYS A 97 5.94 -20.32 11.77
N VAL A 98 5.22 -19.19 11.85
CA VAL A 98 5.37 -18.08 10.90
C VAL A 98 5.50 -16.78 11.69
N ILE A 99 6.54 -16.01 11.38
CA ILE A 99 6.87 -14.76 12.05
C ILE A 99 6.98 -13.65 11.00
N THR A 100 6.17 -12.62 11.13
CA THR A 100 6.27 -11.40 10.33
C THR A 100 7.03 -10.36 11.13
N VAL A 101 8.14 -9.90 10.58
CA VAL A 101 9.02 -8.89 11.18
C VAL A 101 8.83 -7.58 10.43
N ALA A 102 8.49 -6.53 11.14
CA ALA A 102 8.43 -5.18 10.58
C ALA A 102 9.55 -4.32 11.17
N LEU A 103 10.31 -3.64 10.29
CA LEU A 103 11.33 -2.67 10.70
C LEU A 103 10.69 -1.34 11.10
N LYS A 104 11.43 -0.55 11.86
CA LYS A 104 11.07 0.83 12.22
C LYS A 104 10.93 1.68 10.96
N ASP A 105 9.95 2.56 10.96
CA ASP A 105 9.69 3.45 9.83
C ASP A 105 10.90 4.35 9.49
N GLU A 106 11.77 4.60 10.47
CA GLU A 106 13.00 5.39 10.35
C GLU A 106 14.09 4.74 9.48
N VAL A 107 13.99 3.45 9.18
CA VAL A 107 14.94 2.73 8.33
C VAL A 107 14.78 3.21 6.89
N ALA A 108 15.87 3.71 6.31
CA ALA A 108 15.84 4.18 4.92
C ALA A 108 15.63 3.02 3.95
N GLY A 109 14.78 3.22 2.91
CA GLY A 109 14.40 2.18 1.96
C GLY A 109 15.59 1.47 1.31
N ASN A 110 16.66 2.21 0.96
CA ASN A 110 17.89 1.66 0.38
C ASN A 110 18.71 0.76 1.32
N THR A 111 18.47 0.82 2.65
CA THR A 111 19.16 0.00 3.65
C THR A 111 18.35 -1.21 4.11
N VAL A 112 17.10 -1.33 3.71
CA VAL A 112 16.19 -2.42 4.14
C VAL A 112 16.77 -3.79 3.81
N ARG A 113 17.28 -3.99 2.59
CA ARG A 113 17.89 -5.27 2.17
C ARG A 113 19.11 -5.65 3.03
N GLN A 114 19.92 -4.66 3.43
CA GLN A 114 21.06 -4.91 4.32
C GLN A 114 20.59 -5.35 5.71
N ARG A 115 19.48 -4.76 6.24
CA ARG A 115 18.90 -5.17 7.52
C ARG A 115 18.34 -6.58 7.47
N TRP A 116 17.76 -6.98 6.34
CA TRP A 116 17.29 -8.35 6.14
C TRP A 116 18.46 -9.36 6.12
N LEU A 117 19.59 -9.03 5.52
CA LEU A 117 20.80 -9.86 5.58
C LEU A 117 21.31 -10.01 7.01
N GLU A 118 21.34 -8.91 7.79
CA GLU A 118 21.71 -8.92 9.20
C GLU A 118 20.76 -9.82 10.02
N LEU A 119 19.45 -9.70 9.80
CA LEU A 119 18.46 -10.57 10.45
C LEU A 119 18.67 -12.05 10.11
N ARG A 120 18.91 -12.38 8.82
CA ARG A 120 19.21 -13.75 8.39
C ARG A 120 20.44 -14.31 9.11
N ASN A 121 21.49 -13.52 9.24
CA ASN A 121 22.70 -13.94 9.95
C ASN A 121 22.42 -14.23 11.43
N ILE A 122 21.72 -13.32 12.12
CA ILE A 122 21.34 -13.49 13.53
C ILE A 122 20.56 -14.79 13.74
N VAL A 123 19.53 -15.03 12.91
CA VAL A 123 18.68 -16.23 13.03
C VAL A 123 19.45 -17.50 12.64
N ASN A 124 20.31 -17.45 11.63
CA ASN A 124 21.15 -18.60 11.23
C ASN A 124 22.19 -18.95 12.29
N ASP A 125 22.83 -17.98 12.93
CA ASP A 125 23.77 -18.19 14.04
C ASP A 125 23.08 -18.86 15.25
N GLY A 126 21.81 -18.51 15.48
CA GLY A 126 20.98 -19.10 16.52
C GLY A 126 20.29 -20.43 16.15
N LYS A 127 20.52 -20.97 14.95
CA LYS A 127 19.88 -22.22 14.50
C LYS A 127 20.16 -23.42 15.41
N LYS A 128 21.30 -23.45 16.07
CA LYS A 128 21.70 -24.50 17.03
C LYS A 128 20.78 -24.55 18.29
N ASP A 129 20.11 -23.44 18.60
CA ASP A 129 19.25 -23.35 19.80
C ASP A 129 17.81 -23.80 19.51
N LEU A 130 17.52 -24.17 18.24
CA LEU A 130 16.21 -24.67 17.83
C LEU A 130 16.03 -26.14 18.19
N PRO A 131 14.78 -26.60 18.42
CA PRO A 131 14.49 -28.01 18.69
C PRO A 131 15.03 -28.92 17.59
N SER A 132 15.47 -30.12 17.99
CA SER A 132 15.91 -31.15 17.03
C SER A 132 14.75 -31.55 16.11
N GLY A 133 15.03 -31.73 14.83
CA GLY A 133 14.02 -32.03 13.79
C GLY A 133 13.33 -30.80 13.21
N THR A 134 13.74 -29.60 13.59
CA THR A 134 13.29 -28.36 12.95
C THR A 134 13.79 -28.27 11.50
N VAL A 135 12.89 -27.97 10.57
CA VAL A 135 13.15 -27.72 9.15
C VAL A 135 13.08 -26.21 8.90
N GLY A 136 14.10 -25.63 8.29
CA GLY A 136 14.24 -24.17 8.13
C GLY A 136 15.28 -23.61 9.10
N PRO A 137 15.21 -22.31 9.46
CA PRO A 137 14.24 -21.31 9.05
C PRO A 137 14.31 -20.94 7.55
N PHE A 138 13.15 -20.59 6.99
CA PHE A 138 12.99 -20.06 5.63
C PHE A 138 12.68 -18.58 5.70
N TYR A 139 13.14 -17.81 4.71
CA TYR A 139 13.04 -16.36 4.70
C TYR A 139 12.38 -15.87 3.42
N ASN A 140 11.32 -15.08 3.56
CA ASN A 140 10.77 -14.30 2.46
C ASN A 140 11.03 -12.81 2.74
N ASP A 141 12.12 -12.30 2.16
CA ASP A 141 12.56 -10.90 2.25
C ASP A 141 12.18 -10.07 1.01
N ARG A 142 11.49 -10.70 0.05
CA ARG A 142 10.92 -10.08 -1.15
C ARG A 142 9.41 -10.02 -1.05
N PHE A 143 8.92 -9.63 0.11
CA PHE A 143 7.49 -9.48 0.37
C PHE A 143 6.88 -8.29 -0.37
N ASP A 144 7.72 -7.46 -0.99
CA ASP A 144 7.38 -6.29 -1.79
C ASP A 144 7.16 -6.57 -3.28
N ASP A 145 7.43 -7.79 -3.77
CA ASP A 145 7.16 -8.13 -5.17
C ASP A 145 5.65 -8.01 -5.48
N VAL A 146 5.31 -7.23 -6.53
CA VAL A 146 3.95 -7.03 -7.00
C VAL A 146 3.77 -7.74 -8.33
N TYR A 147 2.81 -8.67 -8.38
CA TYR A 147 2.45 -9.42 -9.58
C TYR A 147 1.29 -8.75 -10.30
N GLY A 148 1.54 -7.59 -10.89
CA GLY A 148 0.50 -6.75 -11.52
C GLY A 148 -0.20 -7.40 -12.73
N ASN A 149 0.42 -8.43 -13.32
CA ASN A 149 -0.15 -9.19 -14.42
C ASN A 149 -0.30 -10.65 -13.99
N ILE A 150 -1.54 -11.12 -13.95
CA ILE A 150 -1.85 -12.52 -13.64
C ILE A 150 -2.69 -13.09 -14.77
N TYR A 151 -2.29 -14.24 -15.26
CA TYR A 151 -3.02 -15.03 -16.27
C TYR A 151 -3.41 -16.37 -15.68
N ALA A 152 -4.53 -16.92 -16.11
CA ALA A 152 -5.00 -18.25 -15.75
C ALA A 152 -5.11 -19.13 -16.99
N ILE A 153 -4.45 -20.27 -16.97
CA ILE A 153 -4.66 -21.33 -17.97
C ILE A 153 -5.81 -22.19 -17.48
N THR A 154 -6.84 -22.30 -18.30
CA THR A 154 -7.97 -23.22 -18.11
C THR A 154 -8.02 -24.20 -19.25
N GLY A 155 -8.46 -25.45 -19.00
CA GLY A 155 -8.50 -26.48 -20.03
C GLY A 155 -9.76 -27.33 -19.92
N ASP A 156 -10.49 -27.48 -21.03
CA ASP A 156 -11.58 -28.45 -21.14
C ASP A 156 -11.02 -29.75 -21.69
N GLY A 157 -11.04 -30.82 -20.89
CA GLY A 157 -10.50 -32.12 -21.24
C GLY A 157 -9.00 -32.30 -20.99
N PHE A 158 -8.33 -31.30 -20.40
CA PHE A 158 -6.92 -31.39 -20.03
C PHE A 158 -6.77 -31.64 -18.52
N THR A 159 -5.70 -32.34 -18.16
CA THR A 159 -5.35 -32.58 -16.75
C THR A 159 -4.62 -31.36 -16.15
N TYR A 160 -4.51 -31.29 -14.82
CA TYR A 160 -3.67 -30.29 -14.17
C TYR A 160 -2.21 -30.35 -14.64
N GLU A 161 -1.69 -31.52 -14.88
CA GLU A 161 -0.32 -31.74 -15.37
C GLU A 161 -0.14 -31.19 -16.78
N ASP A 162 -1.12 -31.38 -17.66
CA ASP A 162 -1.06 -30.79 -19.00
C ASP A 162 -1.06 -29.25 -18.91
N MET A 163 -1.96 -28.69 -18.11
CA MET A 163 -2.01 -27.22 -17.88
C MET A 163 -0.69 -26.72 -17.28
N ARG A 164 -0.08 -27.45 -16.35
CA ARG A 164 1.22 -27.12 -15.75
C ARG A 164 2.35 -27.09 -16.80
N LYS A 165 2.42 -28.09 -17.65
CA LYS A 165 3.44 -28.16 -18.72
C LYS A 165 3.36 -26.95 -19.66
N TYR A 166 2.14 -26.59 -20.07
CA TYR A 166 1.96 -25.37 -20.87
C TYR A 166 2.24 -24.09 -20.06
N ALA A 167 1.88 -24.05 -18.79
CA ALA A 167 2.19 -22.91 -17.92
C ALA A 167 3.69 -22.70 -17.76
N GLU A 168 4.50 -23.77 -17.59
CA GLU A 168 5.96 -23.67 -17.53
C GLU A 168 6.56 -23.20 -18.87
N LYS A 169 6.04 -23.67 -20.01
CA LYS A 169 6.46 -23.16 -21.32
C LYS A 169 6.18 -21.67 -21.44
N ILE A 170 4.97 -21.23 -21.11
CA ILE A 170 4.56 -19.83 -21.17
C ILE A 170 5.38 -18.98 -20.17
N LYS A 171 5.68 -19.49 -19.00
CA LYS A 171 6.56 -18.84 -18.03
C LYS A 171 7.94 -18.53 -18.63
N LEU A 172 8.54 -19.47 -19.38
CA LEU A 172 9.81 -19.24 -20.07
C LEU A 172 9.67 -18.18 -21.17
N ASP A 173 8.58 -18.23 -21.94
CA ASP A 173 8.29 -17.22 -22.95
C ASP A 173 8.16 -15.82 -22.33
N PHE A 174 7.44 -15.68 -21.23
CA PHE A 174 7.27 -14.42 -20.52
C PHE A 174 8.57 -13.86 -19.91
N PHE A 175 9.51 -14.73 -19.50
CA PHE A 175 10.83 -14.27 -19.06
C PHE A 175 11.63 -13.58 -20.17
N SER A 176 11.33 -13.84 -21.43
CA SER A 176 11.97 -13.17 -22.57
C SER A 176 11.41 -11.78 -22.86
N VAL A 177 10.28 -11.42 -22.27
CA VAL A 177 9.63 -10.12 -22.47
C VAL A 177 10.40 -9.05 -21.69
N PRO A 178 10.78 -7.91 -22.31
CA PRO A 178 11.44 -6.81 -21.62
C PRO A 178 10.62 -6.30 -20.43
N ASP A 179 11.30 -5.85 -19.38
CA ASP A 179 10.76 -5.33 -18.13
C ASP A 179 10.07 -6.37 -17.22
N VAL A 180 10.14 -7.67 -17.55
CA VAL A 180 9.68 -8.76 -16.66
C VAL A 180 10.81 -9.12 -15.68
N LYS A 181 10.54 -8.98 -14.38
CA LYS A 181 11.47 -9.30 -13.28
C LYS A 181 11.34 -10.76 -12.84
N LYS A 182 10.11 -11.23 -12.66
CA LYS A 182 9.83 -12.55 -12.07
C LYS A 182 8.53 -13.13 -12.63
N VAL A 183 8.48 -14.43 -12.80
CA VAL A 183 7.28 -15.17 -13.18
C VAL A 183 7.11 -16.34 -12.23
N GLU A 184 5.97 -16.45 -11.58
CA GLU A 184 5.61 -17.55 -10.67
C GLU A 184 4.34 -18.26 -11.12
N LEU A 185 4.26 -19.55 -10.86
CA LEU A 185 3.05 -20.33 -11.06
C LEU A 185 2.24 -20.39 -9.75
N VAL A 186 0.93 -20.36 -9.88
CA VAL A 186 -0.03 -20.33 -8.75
C VAL A 186 -1.05 -21.45 -8.94
N GLY A 187 -1.41 -22.12 -7.85
CA GLY A 187 -2.43 -23.18 -7.87
C GLY A 187 -1.98 -24.48 -8.55
N VAL A 188 -0.66 -24.70 -8.67
CA VAL A 188 -0.10 -25.93 -9.23
C VAL A 188 -0.31 -27.08 -8.26
N GLN A 189 -0.87 -28.19 -8.76
CA GLN A 189 -1.00 -29.42 -8.00
C GLN A 189 0.14 -30.38 -8.37
N PRO A 190 1.12 -30.63 -7.45
CA PRO A 190 2.21 -31.51 -7.75
C PRO A 190 1.73 -32.98 -7.86
N GLU A 191 2.20 -33.67 -8.88
CA GLU A 191 1.94 -35.09 -9.01
C GLU A 191 2.72 -35.91 -7.99
N LYS A 192 2.11 -37.00 -7.55
CA LYS A 192 2.68 -38.02 -6.64
C LYS A 192 2.36 -39.41 -7.13
N ILE A 193 3.20 -40.34 -6.78
CA ILE A 193 2.94 -41.77 -6.95
C ILE A 193 2.66 -42.35 -5.58
N PHE A 194 1.46 -42.88 -5.41
CA PHE A 194 1.04 -43.46 -4.14
C PHE A 194 1.22 -44.96 -4.17
N VAL A 195 1.98 -45.50 -3.21
CA VAL A 195 2.10 -46.91 -2.91
C VAL A 195 1.21 -47.21 -1.72
N GLN A 196 0.00 -47.70 -1.98
CA GLN A 196 -1.04 -47.91 -0.99
C GLN A 196 -1.14 -49.38 -0.59
N MET A 197 -0.98 -49.68 0.69
CA MET A 197 -0.97 -51.05 1.21
C MET A 197 -2.08 -51.27 2.24
N GLN A 198 -2.47 -52.52 2.41
CA GLN A 198 -3.38 -52.97 3.46
C GLN A 198 -2.59 -53.48 4.65
N THR A 199 -2.96 -53.02 5.86
CA THR A 199 -2.32 -53.43 7.12
C THR A 199 -2.34 -54.94 7.31
N ALA A 200 -3.44 -55.61 6.93
CA ALA A 200 -3.59 -57.04 7.06
C ALA A 200 -2.57 -57.80 6.14
N LYS A 201 -2.34 -57.35 4.91
CA LYS A 201 -1.33 -57.94 4.00
C LYS A 201 0.09 -57.75 4.55
N LEU A 202 0.41 -56.57 5.08
CA LEU A 202 1.73 -56.29 5.68
C LEU A 202 2.00 -57.24 6.86
N ALA A 203 1.02 -57.38 7.76
CA ALA A 203 1.11 -58.27 8.90
C ALA A 203 1.22 -59.75 8.50
N GLN A 204 0.39 -60.20 7.55
CA GLN A 204 0.34 -61.59 7.10
C GLN A 204 1.65 -62.01 6.43
N LEU A 205 2.31 -61.14 5.69
CA LEU A 205 3.56 -61.39 4.99
C LEU A 205 4.81 -61.09 5.85
N GLY A 206 4.63 -60.51 7.05
CA GLY A 206 5.72 -60.13 7.94
C GLY A 206 6.64 -59.06 7.33
N LEU A 207 6.07 -58.17 6.51
CA LEU A 207 6.80 -57.15 5.79
C LEU A 207 7.02 -55.90 6.69
N ASP A 208 8.26 -55.49 6.79
CA ASP A 208 8.61 -54.21 7.35
C ASP A 208 8.50 -53.10 6.32
N ILE A 209 7.76 -52.04 6.66
CA ILE A 209 7.57 -50.84 5.82
C ILE A 209 8.89 -50.21 5.45
N ASN A 210 9.87 -50.15 6.38
CA ASN A 210 11.17 -49.56 6.12
C ASN A 210 11.99 -50.37 5.11
N SER A 211 11.87 -51.67 5.15
CA SER A 211 12.52 -52.56 4.17
C SER A 211 11.99 -52.33 2.76
N ILE A 212 10.66 -52.19 2.63
CA ILE A 212 10.02 -51.87 1.33
C ILE A 212 10.47 -50.47 0.87
N ALA A 213 10.43 -49.48 1.73
CA ALA A 213 10.87 -48.11 1.43
C ALA A 213 12.32 -48.06 0.98
N ASN A 214 13.24 -48.77 1.67
CA ASN A 214 14.63 -48.83 1.32
C ASN A 214 14.84 -49.54 -0.04
N THR A 215 14.07 -50.58 -0.32
CA THR A 215 14.13 -51.26 -1.64
C THR A 215 13.68 -50.34 -2.77
N ILE A 216 12.56 -49.64 -2.61
CA ILE A 216 12.09 -48.66 -3.60
C ILE A 216 13.15 -47.56 -3.77
N LYS A 217 13.69 -47.00 -2.68
CA LYS A 217 14.75 -45.99 -2.72
C LYS A 217 15.99 -46.48 -3.45
N ALA A 218 16.45 -47.69 -3.20
CA ALA A 218 17.63 -48.31 -3.86
C ALA A 218 17.43 -48.49 -5.37
N GLN A 219 16.19 -48.81 -5.79
CA GLN A 219 15.87 -49.03 -7.20
C GLN A 219 15.61 -47.75 -8.00
N THR A 220 15.28 -46.65 -7.31
CA THR A 220 14.99 -45.34 -7.92
C THR A 220 16.15 -44.33 -7.80
N SER A 221 17.18 -44.67 -7.01
CA SER A 221 18.32 -43.76 -6.78
C SER A 221 19.28 -43.77 -7.98
N VAL A 222 19.76 -42.56 -8.31
CA VAL A 222 20.86 -42.37 -9.24
C VAL A 222 22.19 -42.44 -8.44
N ASN A 223 23.01 -43.44 -8.71
CA ASN A 223 24.25 -43.65 -7.99
C ASN A 223 25.46 -43.46 -8.90
N ALA A 224 26.53 -42.89 -8.38
CA ALA A 224 27.79 -42.77 -9.09
C ALA A 224 28.40 -44.16 -9.33
N SER A 225 28.67 -44.50 -10.59
CA SER A 225 29.19 -45.83 -10.98
C SER A 225 30.65 -45.76 -11.41
N GLY A 226 31.29 -44.58 -11.31
CA GLY A 226 32.69 -44.37 -11.68
C GLY A 226 32.91 -44.00 -13.15
N MET A 227 34.18 -43.85 -13.48
CA MET A 227 34.67 -43.47 -14.81
C MET A 227 35.92 -44.29 -15.12
N ILE A 228 36.01 -44.77 -16.33
CA ILE A 228 37.25 -45.38 -16.87
C ILE A 228 38.02 -44.25 -17.56
N GLU A 229 39.19 -43.97 -17.03
CA GLU A 229 40.10 -42.99 -17.60
C GLU A 229 41.07 -43.71 -18.55
N ALA A 230 41.00 -43.40 -19.84
CA ALA A 230 41.86 -43.94 -20.87
C ALA A 230 42.73 -42.81 -21.46
N ASP A 231 43.81 -43.18 -22.12
CA ASP A 231 44.80 -42.19 -22.62
C ASP A 231 44.22 -41.12 -23.56
N THR A 232 43.12 -41.38 -24.22
CA THR A 232 42.51 -40.47 -25.21
C THR A 232 41.12 -40.02 -24.89
N ALA A 233 40.40 -40.68 -23.95
CA ALA A 233 38.99 -40.33 -23.62
C ALA A 233 38.56 -40.92 -22.28
N ASN A 234 37.68 -40.21 -21.59
CA ASN A 234 37.02 -40.67 -20.37
C ASN A 234 35.69 -41.32 -20.71
N SER A 235 35.45 -42.53 -20.20
CA SER A 235 34.21 -43.30 -20.37
C SER A 235 33.50 -43.39 -19.04
N TYR A 236 32.34 -42.73 -18.94
CA TYR A 236 31.51 -42.73 -17.72
C TYR A 236 30.68 -44.00 -17.66
N LEU A 237 30.77 -44.76 -16.56
CA LEU A 237 29.91 -45.88 -16.27
C LEU A 237 28.57 -45.37 -15.74
N ARG A 238 27.50 -45.90 -16.26
CA ARG A 238 26.14 -45.59 -15.81
C ARG A 238 25.31 -46.86 -15.63
N ILE A 239 24.71 -46.98 -14.45
CA ILE A 239 23.73 -48.04 -14.19
C ILE A 239 22.39 -47.52 -14.71
N THR A 240 21.80 -48.25 -15.66
CA THR A 240 20.45 -47.98 -16.20
C THR A 240 19.46 -48.98 -15.67
N GLY A 241 18.16 -48.75 -15.86
CA GLY A 241 17.10 -49.66 -15.45
C GLY A 241 16.33 -49.14 -14.22
N SER A 242 16.48 -47.80 -13.88
CA SER A 242 15.53 -47.16 -12.98
C SER A 242 14.13 -47.24 -13.56
N PRO A 243 13.09 -47.43 -12.73
CA PRO A 243 11.72 -47.46 -13.21
C PRO A 243 11.39 -46.15 -13.96
N ASP A 244 10.84 -46.29 -15.17
CA ASP A 244 10.44 -45.17 -16.04
C ASP A 244 8.92 -45.04 -16.21
N SER A 245 8.15 -45.85 -15.50
CA SER A 245 6.69 -45.87 -15.52
C SER A 245 6.11 -46.41 -14.20
N VAL A 246 4.83 -46.18 -13.97
CA VAL A 246 4.10 -46.70 -12.79
C VAL A 246 4.12 -48.23 -12.82
N GLU A 247 4.00 -48.83 -14.01
CA GLU A 247 4.05 -50.29 -14.20
C GLU A 247 5.43 -50.87 -13.83
N ASN A 248 6.50 -50.17 -14.14
CA ASN A 248 7.86 -50.59 -13.78
C ASN A 248 8.14 -50.40 -12.28
N ILE A 249 7.52 -49.40 -11.62
CA ILE A 249 7.50 -49.28 -10.15
C ILE A 249 6.74 -50.47 -9.55
N ALA A 250 5.60 -50.87 -10.12
CA ALA A 250 4.85 -52.03 -9.67
C ALA A 250 5.62 -53.36 -9.84
N ALA A 251 6.52 -53.42 -10.79
CA ALA A 251 7.35 -54.60 -11.08
C ALA A 251 8.59 -54.72 -10.14
N ILE A 252 8.88 -53.74 -9.29
CA ILE A 252 10.02 -53.80 -8.37
C ILE A 252 9.93 -55.02 -7.47
N PRO A 253 10.99 -55.88 -7.45
CA PRO A 253 11.03 -57.08 -6.62
C PRO A 253 11.28 -56.70 -5.14
N ILE A 254 10.41 -57.14 -4.26
CA ILE A 254 10.52 -57.03 -2.80
C ILE A 254 10.86 -58.40 -2.23
N ASN A 255 11.98 -58.50 -1.51
CA ASN A 255 12.35 -59.73 -0.81
C ASN A 255 11.80 -59.68 0.63
N ALA A 256 10.98 -60.67 0.96
CA ALA A 256 10.40 -60.79 2.29
C ALA A 256 10.57 -62.21 2.79
N ASN A 257 11.31 -62.44 3.86
CA ASN A 257 11.49 -63.73 4.48
C ASN A 257 11.95 -64.85 3.47
N GLY A 258 12.82 -64.50 2.50
CA GLY A 258 13.33 -65.41 1.49
C GLY A 258 12.38 -65.65 0.31
N ARG A 259 11.25 -64.95 0.25
CA ARG A 259 10.33 -64.97 -0.90
C ARG A 259 10.38 -63.64 -1.61
N VAL A 260 10.33 -63.65 -2.91
CA VAL A 260 10.33 -62.47 -3.77
C VAL A 260 8.90 -62.24 -4.27
N PHE A 261 8.38 -61.06 -4.00
CA PHE A 261 7.09 -60.56 -4.48
C PHE A 261 7.32 -59.38 -5.39
N ARG A 262 6.44 -59.07 -6.31
CA ARG A 262 6.41 -57.79 -6.98
C ARG A 262 5.69 -56.79 -6.12
N LEU A 263 6.13 -55.51 -6.13
CA LEU A 263 5.49 -54.46 -5.34
C LEU A 263 3.99 -54.34 -5.66
N GLY A 264 3.60 -54.50 -6.94
CA GLY A 264 2.20 -54.53 -7.38
C GLY A 264 1.33 -55.68 -6.85
N ASP A 265 1.96 -56.81 -6.41
CA ASP A 265 1.22 -57.92 -5.80
C ASP A 265 0.76 -57.61 -4.36
N ILE A 266 1.49 -56.75 -3.70
CA ILE A 266 1.30 -56.41 -2.30
C ILE A 266 0.75 -55.01 -2.06
N ALA A 267 0.87 -54.11 -3.03
CA ALA A 267 0.44 -52.72 -2.96
C ALA A 267 -0.37 -52.29 -4.20
N THR A 268 -1.30 -51.36 -4.02
CA THR A 268 -1.96 -50.65 -5.11
C THR A 268 -1.14 -49.41 -5.43
N ILE A 269 -0.66 -49.32 -6.67
CA ILE A 269 0.16 -48.17 -7.07
C ILE A 269 -0.66 -47.30 -8.01
N THR A 270 -0.81 -46.01 -7.61
CA THR A 270 -1.60 -45.06 -8.35
C THR A 270 -0.81 -43.77 -8.52
N ARG A 271 -0.90 -43.19 -9.71
CA ARG A 271 -0.44 -41.82 -9.97
C ARG A 271 -1.60 -40.86 -9.76
N GLY A 272 -1.36 -39.77 -9.09
CA GLY A 272 -2.35 -38.73 -8.81
C GLY A 272 -1.69 -37.48 -8.28
N TYR A 273 -2.50 -36.52 -7.86
CA TYR A 273 -2.02 -35.27 -7.27
C TYR A 273 -1.85 -35.40 -5.76
N ALA A 274 -1.13 -34.42 -5.16
CA ALA A 274 -0.98 -34.35 -3.70
C ALA A 274 -2.33 -34.51 -2.98
N ASP A 275 -2.34 -35.28 -1.90
CA ASP A 275 -3.53 -35.59 -1.09
C ASP A 275 -3.13 -35.61 0.42
N PRO A 276 -3.52 -34.59 1.20
CA PRO A 276 -4.43 -33.47 0.82
C PRO A 276 -3.85 -32.58 -0.29
N PRO A 277 -4.73 -31.98 -1.11
CA PRO A 277 -4.28 -31.04 -2.15
C PRO A 277 -3.53 -29.85 -1.53
N GLU A 278 -2.58 -29.32 -2.28
CA GLU A 278 -1.92 -28.06 -1.96
C GLU A 278 -2.85 -26.88 -2.32
N THR A 279 -2.32 -25.65 -2.34
CA THR A 279 -3.12 -24.48 -2.72
C THR A 279 -3.69 -24.61 -4.11
N MET A 280 -4.96 -24.24 -4.31
CA MET A 280 -5.68 -24.42 -5.57
C MET A 280 -6.15 -23.09 -6.13
N MET A 281 -6.23 -23.01 -7.46
CA MET A 281 -6.78 -21.84 -8.17
C MET A 281 -7.91 -22.24 -9.12
N TYR A 282 -8.94 -21.40 -9.18
CA TYR A 282 -10.05 -21.51 -10.14
C TYR A 282 -10.27 -20.18 -10.84
N TYR A 283 -10.68 -20.24 -12.10
CA TYR A 283 -11.12 -19.08 -12.88
C TYR A 283 -12.54 -19.32 -13.38
N ASN A 284 -13.47 -18.46 -13.00
CA ASN A 284 -14.90 -18.61 -13.28
C ASN A 284 -15.46 -20.01 -12.93
N GLY A 285 -14.97 -20.59 -11.82
CA GLY A 285 -15.35 -21.91 -11.32
C GLY A 285 -14.69 -23.09 -12.02
N LYS A 286 -13.87 -22.87 -13.07
CA LYS A 286 -13.06 -23.92 -13.72
C LYS A 286 -11.70 -24.05 -13.04
N PRO A 287 -11.15 -25.26 -12.86
CA PRO A 287 -9.77 -25.44 -12.40
C PRO A 287 -8.79 -24.70 -13.30
N ALA A 288 -7.81 -24.05 -12.71
CA ALA A 288 -6.84 -23.22 -13.42
C ALA A 288 -5.43 -23.34 -12.83
N VAL A 289 -4.42 -23.07 -13.66
CA VAL A 289 -3.05 -22.79 -13.23
C VAL A 289 -2.76 -21.32 -13.52
N GLY A 290 -2.43 -20.59 -12.48
CA GLY A 290 -2.11 -19.15 -12.57
C GLY A 290 -0.65 -18.93 -12.98
N ILE A 291 -0.42 -17.87 -13.76
CA ILE A 291 0.93 -17.38 -14.12
C ILE A 291 0.98 -15.91 -13.69
N ALA A 292 1.74 -15.62 -12.64
CA ALA A 292 1.85 -14.30 -12.04
C ALA A 292 3.19 -13.67 -12.44
N LEU A 293 3.15 -12.45 -13.00
CA LEU A 293 4.32 -11.71 -13.47
C LEU A 293 4.52 -10.44 -12.66
N SER A 294 5.77 -10.20 -12.24
CA SER A 294 6.19 -8.93 -11.66
C SER A 294 7.07 -8.14 -12.63
N MET A 295 6.96 -6.81 -12.57
CA MET A 295 7.72 -5.87 -13.40
C MET A 295 9.04 -5.50 -12.72
N GLU A 296 10.08 -5.17 -13.49
CA GLU A 296 11.32 -4.59 -12.97
C GLU A 296 11.10 -3.21 -12.35
N ASP A 297 11.90 -2.89 -11.35
CA ASP A 297 11.86 -1.59 -10.67
C ASP A 297 12.21 -0.46 -11.67
N GLY A 298 11.35 0.56 -11.77
CA GLY A 298 11.51 1.66 -12.74
C GLY A 298 11.06 1.35 -14.17
N GLY A 299 10.44 0.18 -14.40
CA GLY A 299 9.85 -0.18 -15.70
C GLY A 299 8.61 0.63 -16.05
N ASP A 300 8.18 0.51 -17.32
CA ASP A 300 6.94 1.14 -17.82
C ASP A 300 5.84 0.08 -17.96
N ASN A 301 4.86 0.10 -17.07
CA ASN A 301 3.73 -0.84 -17.07
C ASN A 301 2.94 -0.84 -18.39
N ILE A 302 2.83 0.30 -19.05
CA ILE A 302 2.07 0.39 -20.31
C ILE A 302 2.82 -0.32 -21.42
N LYS A 303 4.13 -0.09 -21.54
CA LYS A 303 4.98 -0.79 -22.51
C LYS A 303 5.06 -2.28 -22.24
N LEU A 304 5.18 -2.67 -20.96
CA LEU A 304 5.13 -4.07 -20.56
C LEU A 304 3.81 -4.71 -21.02
N GLY A 305 2.67 -4.04 -20.81
CA GLY A 305 1.36 -4.52 -21.27
C GLY A 305 1.27 -4.70 -22.79
N GLU A 306 1.82 -3.75 -23.56
CA GLU A 306 1.88 -3.84 -25.04
C GLU A 306 2.76 -5.02 -25.49
N ASN A 307 3.90 -5.26 -24.84
CA ASN A 307 4.80 -6.34 -25.15
C ASN A 307 4.19 -7.70 -24.77
N LEU A 308 3.56 -7.78 -23.58
CA LEU A 308 2.81 -8.98 -23.15
C LEU A 308 1.65 -9.29 -24.10
N ALA A 309 0.89 -8.30 -24.55
CA ALA A 309 -0.21 -8.51 -25.50
C ALA A 309 0.27 -9.13 -26.84
N LYS A 310 1.44 -8.72 -27.33
CA LYS A 310 2.05 -9.31 -28.55
C LYS A 310 2.45 -10.76 -28.31
N GLU A 311 3.05 -11.04 -27.16
CA GLU A 311 3.49 -12.38 -26.80
C GLU A 311 2.31 -13.32 -26.57
N ILE A 312 1.26 -12.85 -25.88
CA ILE A 312 0.00 -13.59 -25.68
C ILE A 312 -0.66 -13.94 -27.01
N ALA A 313 -0.69 -12.99 -27.96
CA ALA A 313 -1.23 -13.25 -29.29
C ALA A 313 -0.42 -14.32 -30.08
N ARG A 314 0.88 -14.47 -29.78
CA ARG A 314 1.72 -15.54 -30.30
C ARG A 314 1.39 -16.86 -29.60
N ILE A 315 1.38 -16.87 -28.27
CA ILE A 315 1.10 -18.05 -27.44
C ILE A 315 -0.28 -18.64 -27.76
N GLN A 316 -1.32 -17.81 -27.88
CA GLN A 316 -2.68 -18.27 -28.19
C GLN A 316 -2.79 -19.03 -29.52
N LYS A 317 -1.93 -18.74 -30.49
CA LYS A 317 -1.87 -19.49 -31.75
C LYS A 317 -1.18 -20.86 -31.63
N GLU A 318 -0.34 -21.00 -30.62
CA GLU A 318 0.42 -22.23 -30.35
C GLU A 318 -0.29 -23.15 -29.35
N LEU A 319 -1.26 -22.63 -28.57
CA LEU A 319 -2.03 -23.40 -27.60
C LEU A 319 -2.95 -24.41 -28.33
N PRO A 320 -3.05 -25.65 -27.84
CA PRO A 320 -4.01 -26.63 -28.32
C PRO A 320 -5.46 -26.13 -28.14
N LEU A 321 -6.33 -26.59 -29.02
CA LEU A 321 -7.77 -26.35 -28.87
C LEU A 321 -8.28 -26.91 -27.54
N GLY A 322 -9.00 -26.11 -26.78
CA GLY A 322 -9.51 -26.45 -25.44
C GLY A 322 -8.66 -25.94 -24.29
N LEU A 323 -7.44 -25.39 -24.54
CA LEU A 323 -6.70 -24.60 -23.57
C LEU A 323 -6.90 -23.12 -23.85
N GLU A 324 -7.24 -22.38 -22.81
CA GLU A 324 -7.45 -20.94 -22.86
C GLU A 324 -6.52 -20.23 -21.87
N LEU A 325 -5.92 -19.12 -22.32
CA LEU A 325 -5.15 -18.22 -21.46
C LEU A 325 -6.01 -16.98 -21.18
N ASN A 326 -6.52 -16.88 -19.96
CA ASN A 326 -7.41 -15.84 -19.51
C ASN A 326 -6.67 -14.83 -18.63
N GLN A 327 -6.99 -13.55 -18.75
CA GLN A 327 -6.40 -12.50 -17.93
C GLN A 327 -7.18 -12.38 -16.60
N VAL A 328 -6.46 -12.42 -15.48
CA VAL A 328 -7.01 -12.33 -14.12
C VAL A 328 -6.76 -10.94 -13.52
N ALA A 329 -5.55 -10.43 -13.67
CA ALA A 329 -5.18 -9.09 -13.24
C ALA A 329 -4.44 -8.36 -14.36
N ASN A 330 -4.81 -7.11 -14.61
CA ASN A 330 -4.29 -6.29 -15.72
C ASN A 330 -3.86 -4.91 -15.21
N GLN A 331 -2.70 -4.86 -14.57
CA GLN A 331 -2.13 -3.61 -14.07
C GLN A 331 -1.84 -2.59 -15.19
N PRO A 332 -1.34 -2.97 -16.39
CA PRO A 332 -1.16 -2.04 -17.49
C PRO A 332 -2.41 -1.26 -17.87
N GLU A 333 -3.56 -1.91 -17.88
CA GLU A 333 -4.85 -1.23 -18.20
C GLU A 333 -5.26 -0.27 -17.08
N VAL A 334 -5.08 -0.67 -15.82
CA VAL A 334 -5.35 0.20 -14.67
C VAL A 334 -4.44 1.43 -14.68
N VAL A 335 -3.14 1.24 -14.95
CA VAL A 335 -2.16 2.34 -15.05
C VAL A 335 -2.52 3.27 -16.20
N LYS A 336 -2.86 2.71 -17.38
CA LYS A 336 -3.27 3.49 -18.55
C LYS A 336 -4.50 4.33 -18.25
N LYS A 337 -5.51 3.74 -17.61
CA LYS A 337 -6.74 4.45 -17.21
C LYS A 337 -6.44 5.56 -16.19
N SER A 338 -5.67 5.27 -15.15
CA SER A 338 -5.28 6.25 -14.13
C SER A 338 -4.50 7.42 -14.73
N ILE A 339 -3.49 7.16 -15.59
CA ILE A 339 -2.73 8.22 -16.24
C ILE A 339 -3.62 9.05 -17.20
N SER A 340 -4.58 8.41 -17.90
CA SER A 340 -5.53 9.13 -18.75
C SER A 340 -6.41 10.08 -17.94
N GLU A 341 -7.02 9.59 -16.86
CA GLU A 341 -7.87 10.39 -15.95
C GLU A 341 -7.11 11.59 -15.36
N PHE A 342 -5.86 11.37 -14.92
CA PHE A 342 -5.03 12.47 -14.42
C PHE A 342 -4.57 13.42 -15.50
N SER A 343 -4.28 12.94 -16.72
CA SER A 343 -3.94 13.79 -17.85
C SER A 343 -5.13 14.65 -18.26
N GLU A 344 -6.35 14.11 -18.26
CA GLU A 344 -7.58 14.87 -18.48
C GLU A 344 -7.75 15.96 -17.43
N SER A 345 -7.61 15.62 -16.15
CA SER A 345 -7.67 16.60 -15.05
C SER A 345 -6.60 17.69 -15.18
N LEU A 346 -5.39 17.34 -15.63
CA LEU A 346 -4.31 18.29 -15.88
C LEU A 346 -4.66 19.23 -17.06
N TYR A 347 -5.19 18.70 -18.17
CA TYR A 347 -5.62 19.50 -19.32
C TYR A 347 -6.80 20.42 -18.96
N GLU A 348 -7.79 19.91 -18.23
CA GLU A 348 -8.91 20.71 -17.71
C GLU A 348 -8.43 21.86 -16.83
N ALA A 349 -7.54 21.56 -15.87
CA ALA A 349 -6.94 22.58 -15.00
C ALA A 349 -6.16 23.64 -15.80
N ILE A 350 -5.35 23.23 -16.78
CA ILE A 350 -4.64 24.15 -17.68
C ILE A 350 -5.63 25.06 -18.41
N ILE A 351 -6.68 24.50 -19.02
CA ILE A 351 -7.69 25.26 -19.78
C ILE A 351 -8.41 26.24 -18.84
N ILE A 352 -8.80 25.80 -17.66
CA ILE A 352 -9.48 26.66 -16.65
C ILE A 352 -8.58 27.84 -16.29
N VAL A 353 -7.31 27.57 -15.94
CA VAL A 353 -6.36 28.61 -15.55
C VAL A 353 -6.07 29.58 -16.70
N LEU A 354 -5.96 29.09 -17.95
CA LEU A 354 -5.80 29.91 -19.15
C LEU A 354 -7.01 30.83 -19.37
N VAL A 355 -8.23 30.26 -19.33
CA VAL A 355 -9.47 31.04 -19.52
C VAL A 355 -9.59 32.10 -18.46
N VAL A 356 -9.37 31.76 -17.18
CA VAL A 356 -9.44 32.70 -16.06
C VAL A 356 -8.40 33.80 -16.22
N SER A 357 -7.16 33.49 -16.56
CA SER A 357 -6.09 34.47 -16.79
C SER A 357 -6.44 35.44 -17.95
N LEU A 358 -7.00 34.91 -19.05
CA LEU A 358 -7.43 35.73 -20.20
C LEU A 358 -8.61 36.65 -19.85
N MET A 359 -9.58 36.16 -19.06
CA MET A 359 -10.77 36.95 -18.67
C MET A 359 -10.42 38.05 -17.66
N THR A 360 -9.51 37.78 -16.72
CA THR A 360 -9.23 38.68 -15.60
C THR A 360 -8.14 39.71 -15.88
N LEU A 361 -7.09 39.31 -16.59
CA LEU A 361 -5.94 40.18 -16.91
C LEU A 361 -6.03 40.78 -18.32
N GLY A 362 -7.02 40.37 -19.12
CA GLY A 362 -7.14 40.81 -20.50
C GLY A 362 -6.28 39.98 -21.47
N ARG A 363 -6.56 40.17 -22.76
CA ARG A 363 -5.99 39.28 -23.81
C ARG A 363 -4.47 39.29 -23.87
N ARG A 364 -3.79 40.40 -23.69
CA ARG A 364 -2.32 40.52 -23.89
C ARG A 364 -1.53 40.00 -22.69
N SER A 365 -1.90 40.43 -21.52
CA SER A 365 -1.30 39.95 -20.24
C SER A 365 -1.61 38.48 -20.01
N GLY A 366 -2.84 38.03 -20.34
CA GLY A 366 -3.22 36.61 -20.29
C GLY A 366 -2.41 35.73 -21.24
N TYR A 367 -2.08 36.20 -22.46
CA TYR A 367 -1.22 35.41 -23.38
C TYR A 367 0.19 35.22 -22.85
N VAL A 368 0.78 36.25 -22.19
CA VAL A 368 2.11 36.11 -21.56
C VAL A 368 2.12 34.99 -20.56
N ILE A 369 1.11 34.95 -19.68
CA ILE A 369 0.98 33.91 -18.65
C ILE A 369 0.72 32.55 -19.30
N SER A 370 -0.14 32.51 -20.33
CA SER A 370 -0.45 31.28 -21.07
C SER A 370 0.78 30.61 -21.69
N CYS A 371 1.78 31.39 -22.11
CA CYS A 371 3.04 30.86 -22.64
C CYS A 371 3.99 30.35 -21.53
N CYS A 372 3.88 30.87 -20.30
CA CYS A 372 4.73 30.44 -19.20
C CYS A 372 4.34 29.05 -18.69
N ILE A 373 3.04 28.72 -18.66
CA ILE A 373 2.53 27.45 -18.08
C ILE A 373 3.12 26.20 -18.75
N PRO A 374 3.07 26.01 -20.08
CA PRO A 374 3.65 24.85 -20.73
C PRO A 374 5.15 24.71 -20.49
N LEU A 375 5.88 25.83 -20.45
CA LEU A 375 7.32 25.83 -20.22
C LEU A 375 7.65 25.32 -18.81
N ILE A 376 6.91 25.77 -17.79
CA ILE A 376 7.12 25.34 -16.40
C ILE A 376 6.80 23.85 -16.26
N LEU A 377 5.69 23.39 -16.83
CA LEU A 377 5.30 21.98 -16.78
C LEU A 377 6.31 21.06 -17.46
N LEU A 378 6.74 21.41 -18.67
CA LEU A 378 7.74 20.62 -19.40
C LEU A 378 9.12 20.69 -18.71
N GLY A 379 9.47 21.83 -18.14
CA GLY A 379 10.64 21.95 -17.27
C GLY A 379 10.55 21.06 -16.01
N SER A 380 9.36 20.93 -15.45
CA SER A 380 9.12 20.01 -14.32
C SER A 380 9.31 18.55 -14.70
N PHE A 381 8.88 18.13 -15.91
CA PHE A 381 9.19 16.78 -16.41
C PHE A 381 10.69 16.54 -16.62
N CYS A 382 11.44 17.54 -17.09
CA CYS A 382 12.91 17.44 -17.15
C CYS A 382 13.52 17.20 -15.77
N ALA A 383 13.05 17.94 -14.78
CA ALA A 383 13.56 17.79 -13.43
C ALA A 383 13.13 16.48 -12.77
N MET A 384 11.89 16.01 -12.99
CA MET A 384 11.44 14.70 -12.56
C MET A 384 12.32 13.60 -13.13
N PHE A 385 12.63 13.66 -14.43
CA PHE A 385 13.53 12.71 -15.10
C PHE A 385 14.93 12.73 -14.48
N ALA A 386 15.49 13.91 -14.19
CA ALA A 386 16.79 14.05 -13.55
C ALA A 386 16.82 13.56 -12.10
N LEU A 387 15.68 13.63 -11.40
CA LEU A 387 15.53 13.16 -10.00
C LEU A 387 15.10 11.68 -9.90
N GLY A 388 14.80 11.02 -11.03
CA GLY A 388 14.33 9.64 -11.06
C GLY A 388 12.92 9.49 -10.48
N ILE A 389 12.05 10.46 -10.67
CA ILE A 389 10.66 10.43 -10.20
C ILE A 389 9.75 10.10 -11.38
N ASP A 390 9.15 8.91 -11.35
CA ASP A 390 8.26 8.41 -12.39
C ASP A 390 6.87 9.09 -12.41
N LEU A 391 6.13 8.86 -13.50
CA LEU A 391 4.74 9.28 -13.63
C LEU A 391 3.83 8.27 -12.92
N HIS A 392 3.26 8.68 -11.80
CA HIS A 392 2.28 7.94 -11.01
C HIS A 392 1.27 8.90 -10.39
N LYS A 393 0.21 8.37 -9.79
CA LYS A 393 -0.90 9.19 -9.25
C LYS A 393 -0.44 10.33 -8.32
N VAL A 394 0.60 10.12 -7.51
CA VAL A 394 1.08 11.16 -6.57
C VAL A 394 1.86 12.26 -7.30
N SER A 395 2.79 11.91 -8.20
CA SER A 395 3.57 12.91 -8.95
C SER A 395 2.71 13.72 -9.92
N LEU A 396 1.74 13.10 -10.60
CA LEU A 396 0.79 13.79 -11.48
C LEU A 396 -0.15 14.69 -10.67
N GLY A 397 -0.66 14.21 -9.53
CA GLY A 397 -1.47 15.02 -8.62
C GLY A 397 -0.71 16.23 -8.08
N ALA A 398 0.58 16.08 -7.77
CA ALA A 398 1.45 17.19 -7.37
C ALA A 398 1.52 18.27 -8.47
N LEU A 399 1.63 17.87 -9.73
CA LEU A 399 1.62 18.80 -10.87
C LEU A 399 0.29 19.56 -10.97
N VAL A 400 -0.86 18.87 -10.83
CA VAL A 400 -2.18 19.52 -10.85
C VAL A 400 -2.34 20.50 -9.71
N VAL A 401 -1.96 20.11 -8.48
CA VAL A 401 -1.99 21.02 -7.30
C VAL A 401 -1.07 22.22 -7.53
N SER A 402 0.13 22.00 -8.07
CA SER A 402 1.07 23.09 -8.34
C SER A 402 0.55 24.05 -9.41
N LEU A 403 -0.24 23.58 -10.36
CA LEU A 403 -0.74 24.38 -11.50
C LEU A 403 -1.52 25.60 -11.01
N GLY A 404 -2.36 25.43 -9.98
CA GLY A 404 -3.11 26.55 -9.37
C GLY A 404 -2.21 27.60 -8.74
N MET A 405 -1.05 27.21 -8.23
CA MET A 405 -0.12 28.08 -7.50
C MET A 405 1.04 28.62 -8.36
N LEU A 406 1.36 27.95 -9.48
CA LEU A 406 2.50 28.32 -10.32
C LEU A 406 2.29 29.61 -11.12
N VAL A 407 1.05 30.00 -11.35
CA VAL A 407 0.72 31.20 -12.13
C VAL A 407 0.85 32.48 -11.31
N ASP A 408 0.81 32.35 -10.00
CA ASP A 408 0.78 33.49 -9.06
C ASP A 408 1.96 34.46 -9.23
N ASP A 409 3.18 33.94 -9.37
CA ASP A 409 4.39 34.76 -9.51
C ASP A 409 4.37 35.51 -10.84
N ALA A 410 3.95 34.88 -11.92
CA ALA A 410 3.84 35.50 -13.24
C ALA A 410 2.74 36.57 -13.27
N ILE A 411 1.60 36.33 -12.60
CA ILE A 411 0.50 37.29 -12.49
C ILE A 411 1.00 38.58 -11.85
N VAL A 412 1.66 38.48 -10.68
CA VAL A 412 2.14 39.67 -9.94
C VAL A 412 3.14 40.47 -10.76
N VAL A 413 4.09 39.83 -11.45
CA VAL A 413 5.09 40.51 -12.27
C VAL A 413 4.43 41.20 -13.46
N VAL A 414 3.55 40.51 -14.21
CA VAL A 414 2.86 41.03 -15.37
C VAL A 414 1.91 42.17 -15.01
N GLU A 415 1.15 42.04 -13.93
CA GLU A 415 0.22 43.08 -13.44
C GLU A 415 0.98 44.35 -13.03
N LEU A 416 2.09 44.22 -12.28
CA LEU A 416 2.89 45.37 -11.89
C LEU A 416 3.55 46.06 -13.11
N MET A 417 3.99 45.30 -14.12
CA MET A 417 4.44 45.86 -15.39
C MET A 417 3.32 46.64 -16.07
N GLU A 418 2.12 46.10 -16.16
CA GLU A 418 0.96 46.75 -16.78
C GLU A 418 0.59 48.05 -16.05
N VAL A 419 0.55 48.05 -14.72
CA VAL A 419 0.29 49.23 -13.89
C VAL A 419 1.35 50.30 -14.14
N LYS A 420 2.63 49.97 -14.09
CA LYS A 420 3.72 50.95 -14.30
C LYS A 420 3.78 51.48 -15.74
N MET A 421 3.45 50.64 -16.73
CA MET A 421 3.31 51.15 -18.12
C MET A 421 2.10 52.08 -18.28
N SER A 422 1.00 51.83 -17.57
CA SER A 422 -0.15 52.73 -17.60
C SER A 422 0.09 54.09 -16.89
N GLU A 423 1.03 54.11 -15.94
CA GLU A 423 1.55 55.36 -15.32
C GLU A 423 2.53 56.14 -16.23
N GLY A 424 2.82 55.62 -17.42
CA GLY A 424 3.71 56.28 -18.41
C GLY A 424 5.17 55.83 -18.40
N MET A 425 5.52 54.80 -17.60
CA MET A 425 6.90 54.31 -17.55
C MET A 425 7.25 53.53 -18.85
N PRO A 426 8.44 53.70 -19.41
CA PRO A 426 8.91 52.93 -20.58
C PRO A 426 8.88 51.43 -20.30
N ARG A 427 8.53 50.60 -21.28
CA ARG A 427 8.34 49.15 -21.15
C ARG A 427 9.52 48.42 -20.49
N LYS A 428 10.76 48.77 -20.86
CA LYS A 428 11.98 48.19 -20.33
C LYS A 428 12.18 48.55 -18.86
N GLU A 429 11.91 49.81 -18.51
CA GLU A 429 11.99 50.27 -17.13
C GLU A 429 10.88 49.69 -16.25
N ALA A 430 9.67 49.55 -16.79
CA ALA A 430 8.54 48.92 -16.09
C ALA A 430 8.83 47.44 -15.74
N ALA A 431 9.43 46.69 -16.68
CA ALA A 431 9.86 45.32 -16.45
C ALA A 431 10.99 45.22 -15.42
N SER A 432 11.98 46.11 -15.54
CA SER A 432 13.07 46.21 -14.55
C SER A 432 12.57 46.56 -13.16
N TYR A 433 11.63 47.51 -13.05
CA TYR A 433 11.00 47.90 -11.80
C TYR A 433 10.19 46.77 -11.19
N ALA A 434 9.37 46.09 -11.97
CA ALA A 434 8.57 44.95 -11.48
C ALA A 434 9.44 43.87 -10.87
N PHE A 435 10.54 43.50 -11.52
CA PHE A 435 11.48 42.55 -10.99
C PHE A 435 12.17 43.04 -9.70
N LYS A 436 12.72 44.25 -9.69
CA LYS A 436 13.41 44.81 -8.52
C LYS A 436 12.51 44.87 -7.29
N THR A 437 11.23 45.15 -7.48
CA THR A 437 10.27 45.31 -6.40
C THR A 437 9.75 43.97 -5.87
N CYS A 438 9.51 43.01 -6.77
CA CYS A 438 8.79 41.79 -6.42
C CYS A 438 9.66 40.52 -6.33
N ALA A 439 10.85 40.49 -6.94
CA ALA A 439 11.64 39.25 -7.07
C ALA A 439 11.94 38.57 -5.72
N TRP A 440 12.44 39.34 -4.74
CA TRP A 440 12.76 38.77 -3.42
C TRP A 440 11.52 38.38 -2.59
N PRO A 441 10.49 39.25 -2.47
CA PRO A 441 9.24 38.85 -1.82
C PRO A 441 8.59 37.61 -2.44
N LEU A 442 8.60 37.50 -3.79
CA LEU A 442 8.06 36.32 -4.48
C LEU A 442 8.90 35.08 -4.20
N LEU A 443 10.25 35.15 -4.29
CA LEU A 443 11.12 34.01 -3.97
C LEU A 443 10.92 33.52 -2.54
N THR A 444 10.89 34.45 -1.57
CA THR A 444 10.66 34.14 -0.17
C THR A 444 9.28 33.49 0.02
N GLY A 445 8.24 34.04 -0.61
CA GLY A 445 6.88 33.53 -0.55
C GLY A 445 6.76 32.12 -1.17
N THR A 446 7.37 31.93 -2.36
CA THR A 446 7.40 30.64 -3.05
C THR A 446 8.16 29.60 -2.22
N THR A 447 9.31 29.97 -1.63
CA THR A 447 10.06 29.12 -0.72
C THR A 447 9.24 28.74 0.53
N ILE A 448 8.50 29.68 1.13
CA ILE A 448 7.60 29.41 2.26
C ILE A 448 6.49 28.41 1.86
N THR A 449 5.94 28.58 0.66
CA THR A 449 4.93 27.61 0.14
C THR A 449 5.54 26.21 -0.04
N CYS A 450 6.76 26.09 -0.57
CA CYS A 450 7.48 24.82 -0.65
C CYS A 450 7.73 24.21 0.73
N LEU A 451 8.12 25.03 1.72
CA LEU A 451 8.33 24.59 3.09
C LEU A 451 7.05 24.04 3.75
N GLY A 452 5.86 24.51 3.32
CA GLY A 452 4.59 23.92 3.75
C GLY A 452 4.46 22.42 3.44
N PHE A 453 5.09 21.94 2.36
CA PHE A 453 5.14 20.53 2.01
C PHE A 453 6.35 19.76 2.60
N MET A 454 7.30 20.46 3.23
CA MET A 454 8.52 19.88 3.77
C MET A 454 8.27 18.77 4.80
N PRO A 455 7.26 18.84 5.69
CA PRO A 455 7.00 17.77 6.65
C PRO A 455 6.79 16.41 6.02
N ILE A 456 6.25 16.33 4.80
CA ILE A 456 6.04 15.08 4.06
C ILE A 456 7.37 14.41 3.75
N ALA A 457 8.33 15.18 3.23
CA ALA A 457 9.63 14.65 2.81
C ALA A 457 10.53 14.25 3.98
N PHE A 458 10.40 14.90 5.12
CA PHE A 458 11.22 14.66 6.31
C PHE A 458 10.52 13.78 7.35
N SER A 459 9.23 13.51 7.19
CA SER A 459 8.52 12.49 7.95
C SER A 459 9.01 11.10 7.53
N LYS A 460 9.19 10.23 8.53
CA LYS A 460 9.64 8.85 8.31
C LYS A 460 8.51 7.83 8.35
N ALA A 461 7.25 8.28 8.30
CA ALA A 461 6.09 7.39 8.21
C ALA A 461 6.01 6.71 6.84
N SER A 462 5.53 5.48 6.79
CA SER A 462 5.31 4.75 5.52
C SER A 462 4.36 5.49 4.58
N ALA A 463 3.30 6.12 5.11
CA ALA A 463 2.40 6.96 4.32
C ALA A 463 3.10 8.20 3.72
N SER A 464 4.06 8.79 4.46
CA SER A 464 4.85 9.92 3.96
C SER A 464 5.87 9.49 2.91
N GLU A 465 6.43 8.29 3.03
CA GLU A 465 7.30 7.70 1.99
C GLU A 465 6.51 7.47 0.69
N PHE A 466 5.27 6.98 0.80
CA PHE A 466 4.35 6.87 -0.32
C PHE A 466 4.04 8.24 -0.98
N ALA A 467 3.84 9.29 -0.19
CA ALA A 467 3.56 10.64 -0.68
C ALA A 467 4.82 11.48 -0.95
N TYR A 468 6.03 10.92 -0.81
CA TYR A 468 7.30 11.65 -0.87
C TYR A 468 7.45 12.51 -2.12
N SER A 469 7.06 12.00 -3.29
CA SER A 469 7.20 12.70 -4.57
C SER A 469 6.43 14.02 -4.64
N LEU A 470 5.43 14.22 -3.76
CA LEU A 470 4.68 15.48 -3.68
C LEU A 470 5.60 16.68 -3.40
N PHE A 471 6.51 16.55 -2.42
CA PHE A 471 7.41 17.65 -2.04
C PHE A 471 8.41 18.04 -3.14
N PRO A 472 9.25 17.15 -3.70
CA PRO A 472 10.21 17.53 -4.72
C PRO A 472 9.54 18.02 -6.01
N VAL A 473 8.44 17.41 -6.45
CA VAL A 473 7.71 17.84 -7.66
C VAL A 473 7.14 19.24 -7.46
N MET A 474 6.45 19.49 -6.34
CA MET A 474 5.94 20.82 -6.00
C MET A 474 7.05 21.87 -5.92
N THR A 475 8.14 21.53 -5.20
CA THR A 475 9.27 22.44 -5.01
C THR A 475 9.89 22.83 -6.34
N VAL A 476 10.20 21.87 -7.20
CA VAL A 476 10.79 22.13 -8.50
C VAL A 476 9.85 22.95 -9.38
N THR A 477 8.57 22.59 -9.45
CA THR A 477 7.58 23.29 -10.28
C THR A 477 7.42 24.75 -9.84
N LEU A 478 7.31 25.01 -8.54
CA LEU A 478 7.18 26.36 -8.00
C LEU A 478 8.47 27.18 -8.16
N MET A 479 9.66 26.59 -7.98
CA MET A 479 10.93 27.28 -8.20
C MET A 479 11.14 27.60 -9.69
N LEU A 480 10.74 26.70 -10.60
CA LEU A 480 10.74 26.97 -12.05
C LEU A 480 9.76 28.09 -12.39
N SER A 481 8.60 28.15 -11.75
CA SER A 481 7.63 29.26 -11.93
C SER A 481 8.27 30.59 -11.58
N TRP A 482 8.93 30.70 -10.43
CA TRP A 482 9.66 31.90 -10.06
C TRP A 482 10.75 32.28 -11.09
N LEU A 483 11.53 31.30 -11.54
CA LEU A 483 12.58 31.51 -12.55
C LEU A 483 12.01 32.01 -13.89
N VAL A 484 10.92 31.42 -14.37
CA VAL A 484 10.23 31.83 -15.61
C VAL A 484 9.61 33.21 -15.45
N SER A 485 9.04 33.53 -14.27
CA SER A 485 8.50 34.85 -13.95
C SER A 485 9.58 35.93 -13.86
N ALA A 486 10.80 35.53 -13.48
CA ALA A 486 11.96 36.44 -13.43
C ALA A 486 12.61 36.65 -14.81
N THR A 487 12.43 35.77 -15.77
CA THR A 487 13.14 35.77 -17.07
C THR A 487 12.20 35.91 -18.27
N LEU A 488 11.38 34.87 -18.55
CA LEU A 488 10.55 34.82 -19.75
C LEU A 488 9.36 35.79 -19.69
N ALA A 489 8.66 35.87 -18.53
CA ALA A 489 7.48 36.73 -18.42
C ALA A 489 7.80 38.22 -18.66
N PRO A 490 8.90 38.81 -18.14
CA PRO A 490 9.32 40.17 -18.49
C PRO A 490 9.66 40.35 -19.98
N VAL A 491 10.27 39.37 -20.64
CA VAL A 491 10.60 39.42 -22.06
C VAL A 491 9.34 39.43 -22.92
N LEU A 492 8.41 38.47 -22.67
CA LEU A 492 7.15 38.45 -23.40
C LEU A 492 6.27 39.67 -23.08
N GLY A 493 6.28 40.15 -21.84
CA GLY A 493 5.58 41.36 -21.42
C GLY A 493 6.12 42.61 -22.14
N TYR A 494 7.43 42.74 -22.24
CA TYR A 494 8.07 43.80 -23.01
C TYR A 494 7.63 43.82 -24.49
N GLU A 495 7.49 42.68 -25.13
CA GLU A 495 7.11 42.61 -26.56
C GLU A 495 5.60 42.74 -26.80
N TRP A 496 4.75 42.14 -25.96
CA TRP A 496 3.32 41.98 -26.25
C TRP A 496 2.41 42.96 -25.50
N ILE A 497 2.81 43.44 -24.30
CA ILE A 497 1.98 44.38 -23.55
C ILE A 497 2.20 45.78 -24.12
N ARG A 498 1.11 46.44 -24.51
CA ARG A 498 1.12 47.82 -24.96
C ARG A 498 0.51 48.72 -23.91
N PRO A 499 1.07 49.89 -23.64
CA PRO A 499 0.51 50.84 -22.68
C PRO A 499 -0.92 51.21 -23.11
N THR A 500 -1.87 50.91 -22.27
CA THR A 500 -3.26 51.39 -22.38
C THR A 500 -3.35 52.49 -21.31
N VAL A 501 -3.68 53.71 -21.74
CA VAL A 501 -3.93 54.79 -20.77
C VAL A 501 -5.16 54.43 -19.97
N ILE A 502 -4.96 53.86 -18.76
CA ILE A 502 -6.04 53.59 -17.82
C ILE A 502 -6.31 54.93 -17.10
N LYS A 503 -7.52 55.47 -17.30
CA LYS A 503 -7.99 56.56 -16.52
C LYS A 503 -7.96 56.17 -15.05
N GLN A 504 -7.60 57.09 -14.17
CA GLN A 504 -7.42 56.95 -12.71
C GLN A 504 -8.64 56.38 -11.92
N GLU A 505 -9.71 55.99 -12.61
CA GLU A 505 -10.97 55.45 -12.07
C GLU A 505 -10.96 53.93 -11.82
N SER A 506 -9.80 53.23 -11.98
CA SER A 506 -9.73 51.78 -11.94
C SER A 506 -10.09 51.15 -10.57
N TYR A 507 -10.02 51.91 -9.48
CA TYR A 507 -10.31 51.47 -8.10
C TYR A 507 -11.58 52.08 -7.50
N ASP A 508 -12.52 52.62 -8.29
CA ASP A 508 -13.72 53.30 -7.80
C ASP A 508 -15.06 52.62 -8.21
N ASN A 509 -15.01 51.34 -8.53
CA ASN A 509 -16.18 50.55 -8.79
C ASN A 509 -17.00 50.32 -7.50
N CYS A 510 -18.32 50.02 -7.64
CA CYS A 510 -19.21 49.73 -6.53
C CYS A 510 -18.64 48.73 -5.52
N PHE A 511 -17.94 47.74 -6.03
CA PHE A 511 -17.29 46.69 -5.24
C PHE A 511 -16.10 47.21 -4.40
N TYR A 512 -15.21 47.99 -4.97
CA TYR A 512 -14.09 48.61 -4.21
C TYR A 512 -14.60 49.61 -3.17
N ARG A 513 -15.67 50.35 -3.46
CA ARG A 513 -16.31 51.23 -2.50
C ARG A 513 -16.91 50.48 -1.30
N ALA A 514 -17.54 49.33 -1.58
CA ALA A 514 -18.06 48.45 -0.53
C ALA A 514 -16.93 47.86 0.34
N PHE A 515 -15.86 47.42 -0.28
CA PHE A 515 -14.68 46.87 0.40
C PHE A 515 -13.95 47.95 1.25
N ARG A 516 -13.80 49.16 0.71
CA ARG A 516 -13.26 50.30 1.46
C ARG A 516 -14.12 50.65 2.70
N LYS A 517 -15.45 50.64 2.56
CA LYS A 517 -16.37 50.85 3.70
C LYS A 517 -16.21 49.70 4.74
N LEU A 518 -16.07 48.47 4.32
CA LEU A 518 -15.83 47.35 5.22
C LEU A 518 -14.51 47.49 5.98
N LEU A 519 -13.43 47.89 5.30
CA LEU A 519 -12.13 48.11 5.92
C LEU A 519 -12.14 49.28 6.93
N HIS A 520 -12.79 50.42 6.61
CA HIS A 520 -12.94 51.53 7.55
C HIS A 520 -13.75 51.10 8.78
N TRP A 521 -14.86 50.35 8.57
CA TRP A 521 -15.62 49.79 9.68
C TRP A 521 -14.77 48.85 10.54
N ALA A 522 -14.01 47.94 9.91
CA ALA A 522 -13.15 46.96 10.60
C ALA A 522 -12.01 47.64 11.39
N LEU A 523 -11.38 48.69 10.84
CA LEU A 523 -10.34 49.45 11.52
C LEU A 523 -10.90 50.29 12.69
N GLY A 524 -12.17 50.73 12.58
CA GLY A 524 -12.87 51.41 13.69
C GLY A 524 -13.30 50.44 14.81
N HIS A 525 -13.64 49.20 14.48
CA HIS A 525 -14.16 48.19 15.42
C HIS A 525 -13.20 47.02 15.61
N ARG A 526 -11.92 47.26 15.88
CA ARG A 526 -10.83 46.28 15.91
C ARG A 526 -11.07 45.09 16.83
N ILE A 527 -11.55 45.36 18.08
CA ILE A 527 -11.82 44.31 19.07
C ILE A 527 -12.97 43.41 18.63
N THR A 528 -14.00 44.00 17.99
CA THR A 528 -15.13 43.24 17.45
C THR A 528 -14.69 42.30 16.33
N VAL A 529 -13.86 42.75 15.41
CA VAL A 529 -13.34 41.94 14.30
C VAL A 529 -12.52 40.76 14.83
N ILE A 530 -11.62 40.99 15.79
CA ILE A 530 -10.85 39.92 16.42
C ILE A 530 -11.76 38.98 17.19
N GLY A 531 -12.74 39.52 17.93
CA GLY A 531 -13.72 38.70 18.65
C GLY A 531 -14.53 37.77 17.72
N ILE A 532 -15.00 38.28 16.57
CA ILE A 532 -15.70 37.49 15.56
C ILE A 532 -14.75 36.41 14.98
N THR A 533 -13.51 36.77 14.65
CA THR A 533 -12.54 35.82 14.11
C THR A 533 -12.23 34.69 15.11
N LEU A 534 -12.03 35.01 16.38
CA LEU A 534 -11.81 34.02 17.44
C LEU A 534 -13.05 33.15 17.67
N ALA A 535 -14.25 33.76 17.61
CA ALA A 535 -15.50 33.02 17.72
C ALA A 535 -15.69 32.04 16.54
N MET A 536 -15.39 32.46 15.29
CA MET A 536 -15.40 31.59 14.11
C MET A 536 -14.39 30.46 14.24
N LEU A 537 -13.18 30.73 14.74
CA LEU A 537 -12.16 29.72 14.98
C LEU A 537 -12.63 28.72 16.06
N GLY A 538 -13.19 29.21 17.17
CA GLY A 538 -13.73 28.35 18.22
C GLY A 538 -14.91 27.52 17.73
N LEU A 539 -15.79 28.09 16.92
CA LEU A 539 -16.89 27.36 16.28
C LEU A 539 -16.38 26.29 15.34
N SER A 540 -15.38 26.60 14.51
CA SER A 540 -14.79 25.62 13.59
C SER A 540 -14.14 24.47 14.36
N MET A 541 -13.42 24.75 15.45
CA MET A 541 -12.85 23.71 16.32
C MET A 541 -13.96 22.83 16.97
N PHE A 542 -15.09 23.43 17.32
CA PHE A 542 -16.24 22.66 17.78
C PHE A 542 -16.85 21.80 16.68
N MET A 543 -16.97 22.34 15.46
CA MET A 543 -17.50 21.63 14.29
C MET A 543 -16.59 20.49 13.81
N LEU A 544 -15.29 20.51 14.14
CA LEU A 544 -14.35 19.43 13.81
C LEU A 544 -14.81 18.05 14.32
N ARG A 545 -15.57 18.00 15.41
CA ARG A 545 -16.15 16.76 15.95
C ARG A 545 -17.17 16.08 15.04
N PHE A 546 -17.74 16.81 14.08
CA PHE A 546 -18.71 16.31 13.11
C PHE A 546 -18.07 15.93 11.77
N VAL A 547 -16.78 16.21 11.57
CA VAL A 547 -16.02 15.79 10.40
C VAL A 547 -15.64 14.33 10.59
N SER A 548 -16.03 13.48 9.63
CA SER A 548 -15.66 12.07 9.62
C SER A 548 -14.13 11.92 9.51
N GLN A 549 -13.58 10.90 10.17
CA GLN A 549 -12.15 10.67 10.18
C GLN A 549 -11.82 9.35 9.48
N GLU A 550 -10.99 9.41 8.46
CA GLU A 550 -10.56 8.27 7.67
C GLU A 550 -9.05 8.38 7.41
N PHE A 551 -8.32 7.27 7.37
CA PHE A 551 -6.89 7.34 7.07
C PHE A 551 -6.67 7.56 5.58
N PHE A 552 -7.16 6.64 4.76
CA PHE A 552 -7.22 6.74 3.30
C PHE A 552 -8.62 6.35 2.81
N PRO A 553 -9.13 6.97 1.74
CA PRO A 553 -10.43 6.63 1.18
C PRO A 553 -10.42 5.25 0.50
N ALA A 554 -11.62 4.68 0.33
CA ALA A 554 -11.79 3.43 -0.41
C ALA A 554 -11.40 3.59 -1.89
N SER A 555 -10.92 2.49 -2.51
CA SER A 555 -10.51 2.48 -3.91
C SER A 555 -11.68 2.61 -4.88
N VAL A 556 -11.40 3.22 -6.04
CA VAL A 556 -12.23 3.24 -7.24
C VAL A 556 -12.05 2.01 -8.13
N ARG A 557 -11.26 1.03 -7.70
CA ARG A 557 -11.02 -0.19 -8.48
C ARG A 557 -12.25 -1.10 -8.47
N PRO A 558 -12.53 -1.81 -9.56
CA PRO A 558 -13.69 -2.69 -9.66
C PRO A 558 -13.52 -4.01 -8.90
N GLU A 559 -12.30 -4.32 -8.44
CA GLU A 559 -12.00 -5.56 -7.72
C GLU A 559 -12.53 -5.52 -6.28
N LEU A 560 -13.13 -6.61 -5.87
CA LEU A 560 -13.58 -6.91 -4.52
C LEU A 560 -12.85 -8.15 -4.01
N LEU A 561 -12.23 -8.04 -2.85
CA LEU A 561 -11.62 -9.17 -2.16
C LEU A 561 -12.65 -9.79 -1.22
N VAL A 562 -12.99 -11.05 -1.46
CA VAL A 562 -13.93 -11.82 -0.63
C VAL A 562 -13.13 -12.88 0.10
N GLU A 563 -12.97 -12.72 1.40
CA GLU A 563 -12.29 -13.66 2.28
C GLU A 563 -13.29 -14.65 2.85
N LEU A 564 -13.03 -15.94 2.67
CA LEU A 564 -13.82 -17.04 3.20
C LEU A 564 -12.97 -17.77 4.25
N ASN A 565 -13.43 -17.77 5.48
CA ASN A 565 -12.76 -18.43 6.59
C ASN A 565 -13.68 -19.53 7.14
N MET A 566 -13.23 -20.77 7.02
CA MET A 566 -13.87 -21.91 7.66
C MET A 566 -13.44 -22.01 9.15
N PRO A 567 -14.17 -22.71 10.01
CA PRO A 567 -13.74 -22.98 11.37
C PRO A 567 -12.33 -23.57 11.44
N GLU A 568 -11.58 -23.25 12.49
CA GLU A 568 -10.25 -23.82 12.70
C GLU A 568 -10.30 -25.34 12.76
N GLY A 569 -9.33 -25.99 12.09
CA GLY A 569 -9.30 -27.47 11.93
C GLY A 569 -10.10 -27.98 10.75
N SER A 570 -10.77 -27.14 9.96
CA SER A 570 -11.39 -27.54 8.70
C SER A 570 -10.34 -28.00 7.70
N SER A 571 -10.65 -29.05 6.93
CA SER A 571 -9.77 -29.53 5.87
C SER A 571 -9.81 -28.60 4.65
N ILE A 572 -8.72 -28.55 3.88
CA ILE A 572 -8.66 -27.80 2.64
C ILE A 572 -9.75 -28.25 1.65
N LYS A 573 -10.17 -29.54 1.68
CA LYS A 573 -11.26 -30.07 0.84
C LYS A 573 -12.61 -29.47 1.20
N THR A 574 -12.86 -29.25 2.51
CA THR A 574 -14.10 -28.57 2.99
C THR A 574 -14.09 -27.10 2.57
N THR A 575 -12.93 -26.45 2.70
CA THR A 575 -12.74 -25.05 2.28
C THR A 575 -12.92 -24.90 0.77
N ASP A 576 -12.38 -25.83 -0.02
CA ASP A 576 -12.57 -25.88 -1.48
C ASP A 576 -14.05 -26.02 -1.85
N ALA A 577 -14.77 -26.95 -1.21
CA ALA A 577 -16.19 -27.13 -1.45
C ALA A 577 -17.01 -25.86 -1.16
N ALA A 578 -16.73 -25.18 -0.05
CA ALA A 578 -17.37 -23.92 0.32
C ALA A 578 -17.05 -22.79 -0.66
N ALA A 579 -15.76 -22.63 -1.03
CA ALA A 579 -15.32 -21.61 -1.98
C ALA A 579 -15.93 -21.81 -3.37
N ARG A 580 -15.95 -23.04 -3.87
CA ARG A 580 -16.62 -23.38 -5.15
C ARG A 580 -18.13 -23.19 -5.10
N LYS A 581 -18.78 -23.48 -3.98
CA LYS A 581 -20.20 -23.22 -3.77
C LYS A 581 -20.49 -21.72 -3.92
N LEU A 582 -19.71 -20.88 -3.24
CA LEU A 582 -19.84 -19.42 -3.33
C LEU A 582 -19.58 -18.93 -4.75
N THR A 583 -18.50 -19.39 -5.40
CA THR A 583 -18.17 -19.07 -6.79
C THR A 583 -19.33 -19.42 -7.75
N ASN A 584 -19.92 -20.60 -7.59
CA ASN A 584 -21.04 -21.04 -8.44
C ASN A 584 -22.32 -20.21 -8.25
N LEU A 585 -22.54 -19.64 -7.06
CA LEU A 585 -23.67 -18.76 -6.79
C LEU A 585 -23.55 -17.39 -7.48
N ILE A 586 -22.32 -16.93 -7.74
CA ILE A 586 -22.07 -15.57 -8.26
C ILE A 586 -21.57 -15.53 -9.70
N LYS A 587 -21.03 -16.65 -10.26
CA LYS A 587 -20.33 -16.65 -11.56
C LYS A 587 -21.17 -16.18 -12.75
N ASP A 588 -22.49 -16.33 -12.67
CA ASP A 588 -23.45 -15.95 -13.74
C ASP A 588 -24.12 -14.61 -13.47
N ASP A 589 -23.61 -13.84 -12.49
CA ASP A 589 -24.16 -12.53 -12.14
C ASP A 589 -23.88 -11.49 -13.24
N LYS A 590 -24.87 -10.66 -13.54
CA LYS A 590 -24.80 -9.67 -14.63
C LYS A 590 -23.79 -8.56 -14.35
N GLU A 591 -23.58 -8.22 -13.09
CA GLU A 591 -22.64 -7.21 -12.61
C GLU A 591 -21.18 -7.70 -12.57
N LEU A 592 -20.98 -9.04 -12.68
CA LEU A 592 -19.66 -9.66 -12.67
C LEU A 592 -18.99 -9.59 -14.05
N ASP A 593 -17.70 -9.28 -14.08
CA ASP A 593 -16.83 -9.49 -15.24
C ASP A 593 -16.21 -10.89 -15.18
N HIS A 594 -15.43 -11.16 -14.14
CA HIS A 594 -14.88 -12.49 -13.86
C HIS A 594 -14.57 -12.66 -12.37
N VAL A 595 -14.35 -13.91 -11.97
CA VAL A 595 -13.95 -14.26 -10.61
C VAL A 595 -12.80 -15.25 -10.62
N SER A 596 -11.74 -14.98 -9.86
CA SER A 596 -10.67 -15.92 -9.55
C SER A 596 -10.74 -16.34 -8.09
N THR A 597 -10.66 -17.65 -7.85
CA THR A 597 -10.78 -18.22 -6.50
C THR A 597 -9.49 -18.90 -6.13
N TYR A 598 -8.93 -18.56 -4.98
CA TYR A 598 -7.72 -19.12 -4.40
C TYR A 598 -8.11 -19.86 -3.13
N VAL A 599 -7.75 -21.15 -3.05
CA VAL A 599 -8.08 -22.00 -1.89
C VAL A 599 -6.80 -22.43 -1.21
N GLY A 600 -6.75 -22.30 0.10
CA GLY A 600 -5.57 -22.57 0.90
C GLY A 600 -4.59 -21.40 1.02
N GLU A 601 -4.75 -20.36 0.20
CA GLU A 601 -3.94 -19.16 0.22
C GLU A 601 -4.74 -17.94 -0.28
N SER A 602 -4.17 -16.74 -0.20
CA SER A 602 -4.72 -15.56 -0.87
C SER A 602 -4.20 -15.44 -2.30
N ALA A 603 -4.83 -14.58 -3.09
CA ALA A 603 -4.28 -14.13 -4.36
C ALA A 603 -2.84 -13.61 -4.18
N PRO A 604 -1.93 -13.81 -5.14
CA PRO A 604 -0.65 -13.12 -5.17
C PRO A 604 -0.83 -11.62 -5.03
N ARG A 605 0.14 -10.92 -4.47
CA ARG A 605 0.11 -9.45 -4.34
C ARG A 605 0.05 -8.79 -5.73
N PHE A 606 -1.14 -8.58 -6.28
CA PHE A 606 -1.31 -7.93 -7.60
C PHE A 606 -1.41 -6.41 -7.51
N VAL A 607 -1.54 -5.87 -6.31
CA VAL A 607 -1.46 -4.43 -5.99
C VAL A 607 -0.60 -4.26 -4.74
N LEU A 608 0.21 -3.20 -4.70
CA LEU A 608 1.17 -2.96 -3.62
C LEU A 608 0.53 -2.89 -2.22
N VAL A 609 -0.69 -2.37 -2.14
CA VAL A 609 -1.44 -2.16 -0.89
C VAL A 609 -2.18 -3.40 -0.37
N ILE A 610 -1.95 -4.58 -0.92
CA ILE A 610 -2.52 -5.84 -0.43
C ILE A 610 -1.44 -6.65 0.27
N ASP A 611 -1.71 -7.10 1.50
CA ASP A 611 -0.86 -8.06 2.20
C ASP A 611 -1.37 -9.49 1.96
N PRO A 612 -0.57 -10.36 1.31
CA PRO A 612 -0.94 -11.76 1.10
C PRO A 612 -1.06 -12.50 2.43
N VAL A 613 -2.11 -13.31 2.54
CA VAL A 613 -2.30 -14.22 3.68
C VAL A 613 -1.45 -15.46 3.45
N GLN A 614 -0.70 -15.87 4.47
CA GLN A 614 0.12 -17.07 4.41
C GLN A 614 -0.76 -18.32 4.30
N PRO A 615 -0.31 -19.41 3.66
CA PRO A 615 -1.12 -20.60 3.41
C PRO A 615 -1.78 -21.18 4.67
N ARG A 616 -3.10 -21.48 4.57
CA ARG A 616 -3.93 -22.07 5.61
C ARG A 616 -5.04 -22.93 5.01
N ASP A 617 -5.25 -24.12 5.55
CA ASP A 617 -6.25 -25.06 5.02
C ASP A 617 -7.69 -24.55 5.13
N ASN A 618 -7.98 -23.74 6.14
CA ASN A 618 -9.33 -23.22 6.44
C ASN A 618 -9.61 -21.84 5.78
N TYR A 619 -8.76 -21.40 4.84
CA TYR A 619 -8.87 -20.10 4.21
C TYR A 619 -9.02 -20.20 2.70
N ALA A 620 -9.89 -19.39 2.13
CA ALA A 620 -9.95 -19.13 0.70
C ALA A 620 -10.21 -17.65 0.43
N GLN A 621 -9.77 -17.17 -0.73
CA GLN A 621 -10.02 -15.81 -1.18
C GLN A 621 -10.57 -15.82 -2.62
N LEU A 622 -11.65 -15.09 -2.84
CA LEU A 622 -12.15 -14.81 -4.18
C LEU A 622 -11.78 -13.36 -4.53
N VAL A 623 -11.17 -13.18 -5.68
CA VAL A 623 -11.00 -11.88 -6.31
C VAL A 623 -12.13 -11.72 -7.33
N VAL A 624 -13.13 -10.96 -6.96
CA VAL A 624 -14.33 -10.71 -7.74
C VAL A 624 -14.16 -9.40 -8.49
N VAL A 625 -14.12 -9.43 -9.81
CA VAL A 625 -13.97 -8.24 -10.65
C VAL A 625 -15.33 -7.86 -11.21
N ALA A 626 -15.82 -6.69 -10.80
CA ALA A 626 -17.08 -6.13 -11.28
C ALA A 626 -16.86 -5.33 -12.56
N LYS A 627 -17.94 -5.11 -13.35
CA LYS A 627 -17.89 -4.28 -14.57
C LYS A 627 -17.68 -2.80 -14.27
N SER A 628 -18.15 -2.34 -13.11
CA SER A 628 -17.99 -0.97 -12.63
C SER A 628 -17.88 -0.92 -11.10
N VAL A 629 -17.48 0.24 -10.56
CA VAL A 629 -17.43 0.48 -9.10
C VAL A 629 -18.83 0.41 -8.47
N GLU A 630 -19.86 0.83 -9.18
CA GLU A 630 -21.25 0.76 -8.73
C GLU A 630 -21.74 -0.68 -8.69
N ASP A 631 -21.38 -1.47 -9.69
CA ASP A 631 -21.71 -2.89 -9.73
C ASP A 631 -20.95 -3.67 -8.64
N ARG A 632 -19.71 -3.28 -8.32
CA ARG A 632 -18.96 -3.83 -7.18
C ARG A 632 -19.74 -3.71 -5.87
N LYS A 633 -20.34 -2.53 -5.58
CA LYS A 633 -21.13 -2.32 -4.37
C LYS A 633 -22.38 -3.21 -4.32
N LYS A 634 -23.03 -3.42 -5.47
CA LYS A 634 -24.18 -4.34 -5.56
C LYS A 634 -23.76 -5.79 -5.31
N LEU A 635 -22.63 -6.20 -5.93
CA LEU A 635 -22.06 -7.54 -5.73
C LEU A 635 -21.64 -7.78 -4.28
N GLU A 636 -21.00 -6.80 -3.63
CA GLU A 636 -20.59 -6.88 -2.23
C GLU A 636 -21.77 -7.18 -1.30
N LYS A 637 -22.88 -6.44 -1.46
CA LYS A 637 -24.10 -6.68 -0.70
C LYS A 637 -24.68 -8.07 -0.98
N ARG A 638 -24.79 -8.43 -2.26
CA ARG A 638 -25.36 -9.71 -2.70
C ARG A 638 -24.52 -10.90 -2.22
N ILE A 639 -23.19 -10.81 -2.28
CA ILE A 639 -22.30 -11.85 -1.77
C ILE A 639 -22.50 -12.03 -0.27
N SER A 640 -22.64 -10.95 0.49
CA SER A 640 -22.90 -11.03 1.92
C SER A 640 -24.25 -11.71 2.23
N GLU A 641 -25.30 -11.42 1.47
CA GLU A 641 -26.62 -12.05 1.60
C GLU A 641 -26.57 -13.54 1.23
N LEU A 642 -25.96 -13.90 0.09
CA LEU A 642 -25.81 -15.29 -0.36
C LEU A 642 -24.93 -16.12 0.61
N ALA A 643 -23.88 -15.52 1.14
CA ALA A 643 -23.02 -16.19 2.13
C ALA A 643 -23.77 -16.49 3.44
N ALA A 644 -24.55 -15.52 3.95
CA ALA A 644 -25.37 -15.72 5.15
C ALA A 644 -26.44 -16.80 4.98
N GLU A 645 -27.02 -16.92 3.78
CA GLU A 645 -28.06 -17.92 3.49
C GLU A 645 -27.49 -19.31 3.21
N HIS A 646 -26.40 -19.39 2.46
CA HIS A 646 -25.92 -20.66 1.90
C HIS A 646 -24.66 -21.22 2.58
N LEU A 647 -23.91 -20.42 3.33
CA LEU A 647 -22.65 -20.78 3.98
C LEU A 647 -22.60 -20.35 5.45
N PRO A 648 -23.60 -20.74 6.27
CA PRO A 648 -23.67 -20.33 7.67
C PRO A 648 -22.48 -20.83 8.51
N GLU A 649 -21.79 -21.86 8.05
CA GLU A 649 -20.59 -22.42 8.68
C GLU A 649 -19.33 -21.61 8.44
N ALA A 650 -19.31 -20.72 7.43
CA ALA A 650 -18.15 -19.92 7.05
C ALA A 650 -18.31 -18.46 7.48
N ILE A 651 -17.22 -17.82 7.83
CA ILE A 651 -17.17 -16.36 7.97
C ILE A 651 -16.70 -15.80 6.63
N VAL A 652 -17.64 -15.19 5.90
CA VAL A 652 -17.36 -14.52 4.62
C VAL A 652 -17.32 -13.02 4.84
N TYR A 653 -16.22 -12.40 4.46
CA TYR A 653 -16.00 -10.96 4.58
C TYR A 653 -15.52 -10.37 3.27
N SER A 654 -16.26 -9.39 2.75
CA SER A 654 -15.93 -8.67 1.53
C SER A 654 -15.27 -7.33 1.86
N ARG A 655 -14.21 -6.99 1.16
CA ARG A 655 -13.55 -5.69 1.26
C ARG A 655 -13.07 -5.17 -0.08
N SER A 656 -13.16 -3.88 -0.28
CA SER A 656 -12.52 -3.19 -1.41
C SER A 656 -11.02 -3.03 -1.15
N ILE A 657 -10.25 -2.87 -2.24
CA ILE A 657 -8.81 -2.58 -2.15
C ILE A 657 -8.63 -1.17 -1.59
N PRO A 658 -7.81 -0.93 -0.54
CA PRO A 658 -7.58 0.41 -0.02
C PRO A 658 -6.69 1.24 -0.95
N LEU A 659 -6.75 2.57 -0.84
CA LEU A 659 -5.85 3.48 -1.56
C LEU A 659 -4.54 3.79 -0.81
N GLY A 660 -4.34 3.22 0.35
CA GLY A 660 -3.18 3.42 1.22
C GLY A 660 -2.79 2.14 1.95
N PRO A 661 -1.99 2.22 3.03
CA PRO A 661 -1.54 1.06 3.79
C PRO A 661 -2.67 0.10 4.14
N PRO A 662 -2.46 -1.23 4.03
CA PRO A 662 -3.52 -2.20 4.20
C PRO A 662 -3.98 -2.30 5.65
N ALA A 663 -5.30 -2.23 5.88
CA ALA A 663 -5.94 -2.63 7.12
C ALA A 663 -6.92 -3.76 6.78
N PRO A 664 -6.71 -4.98 7.30
CA PRO A 664 -7.54 -6.12 6.93
C PRO A 664 -9.00 -5.97 7.36
N TYR A 665 -9.22 -5.27 8.48
CA TYR A 665 -10.57 -4.96 8.98
C TYR A 665 -10.67 -3.49 9.38
N PRO A 666 -11.83 -2.85 9.21
CA PRO A 666 -12.03 -1.43 9.54
C PRO A 666 -11.95 -1.16 11.05
N VAL A 667 -12.36 -2.11 11.89
CA VAL A 667 -12.26 -2.01 13.36
C VAL A 667 -11.39 -3.15 13.87
N MET A 668 -10.31 -2.82 14.57
CA MET A 668 -9.39 -3.78 15.15
C MET A 668 -9.03 -3.37 16.57
N ILE A 669 -9.30 -4.24 17.54
CA ILE A 669 -8.92 -4.06 18.95
C ILE A 669 -8.06 -5.26 19.37
N ARG A 670 -6.88 -5.00 19.92
CA ARG A 670 -5.95 -6.03 20.37
C ARG A 670 -6.00 -6.19 21.89
N VAL A 671 -6.04 -7.41 22.32
CA VAL A 671 -5.94 -7.81 23.73
C VAL A 671 -4.66 -8.60 23.88
N SER A 672 -3.70 -8.08 24.62
CA SER A 672 -2.39 -8.71 24.86
C SER A 672 -2.19 -8.96 26.35
N GLY A 673 -1.49 -10.03 26.70
CA GLY A 673 -1.24 -10.39 28.08
C GLY A 673 -0.15 -11.44 28.23
N ASN A 674 0.08 -11.90 29.46
CA ASN A 674 1.07 -12.93 29.75
C ASN A 674 0.46 -14.34 29.87
N SER A 675 -0.86 -14.45 29.93
CA SER A 675 -1.60 -15.73 30.09
C SER A 675 -2.64 -15.88 28.98
N ASP A 676 -2.56 -16.99 28.26
CA ASP A 676 -3.49 -17.32 27.17
C ASP A 676 -4.95 -17.29 27.64
N ALA A 677 -5.22 -17.89 28.84
CA ALA A 677 -6.57 -17.97 29.40
C ALA A 677 -7.15 -16.57 29.67
N GLN A 678 -6.36 -15.68 30.27
CA GLN A 678 -6.79 -14.29 30.54
C GLN A 678 -7.00 -13.52 29.22
N VAL A 679 -6.10 -13.66 28.25
CA VAL A 679 -6.24 -13.00 26.95
C VAL A 679 -7.51 -13.45 26.26
N LYS A 680 -7.83 -14.75 26.26
CA LYS A 680 -9.07 -15.31 25.69
C LYS A 680 -10.32 -14.77 26.40
N GLU A 681 -10.31 -14.74 27.74
CA GLU A 681 -11.44 -14.20 28.52
C GLU A 681 -11.72 -12.74 28.21
N TYR A 682 -10.68 -11.90 28.24
CA TYR A 682 -10.84 -10.45 27.96
C TYR A 682 -11.15 -10.17 26.50
N ALA A 683 -10.61 -10.94 25.56
CA ALA A 683 -10.98 -10.83 24.14
C ALA A 683 -12.47 -11.11 23.90
N GLN A 684 -13.05 -12.08 24.62
CA GLN A 684 -14.50 -12.32 24.58
C GLN A 684 -15.32 -11.16 25.17
N LYS A 685 -14.85 -10.53 26.26
CA LYS A 685 -15.50 -9.33 26.81
C LYS A 685 -15.44 -8.17 25.81
N VAL A 686 -14.28 -7.95 25.18
CA VAL A 686 -14.10 -6.93 24.12
C VAL A 686 -15.03 -7.22 22.95
N ARG A 687 -15.12 -8.48 22.48
CA ARG A 687 -16.01 -8.88 21.40
C ARG A 687 -17.48 -8.56 21.72
N LYS A 688 -17.92 -8.82 22.96
CA LYS A 688 -19.30 -8.51 23.39
C LYS A 688 -19.59 -7.02 23.33
N VAL A 689 -18.68 -6.16 23.81
CA VAL A 689 -18.83 -4.70 23.74
C VAL A 689 -18.87 -4.25 22.28
N MET A 690 -17.97 -4.77 21.47
CA MET A 690 -17.88 -4.42 20.05
C MET A 690 -19.12 -4.86 19.25
N ALA A 691 -19.65 -6.06 19.54
CA ALA A 691 -20.88 -6.57 18.91
C ALA A 691 -22.15 -5.82 19.36
N ALA A 692 -22.13 -5.15 20.50
CA ALA A 692 -23.25 -4.34 20.98
C ALA A 692 -23.28 -2.95 20.31
N ASN A 693 -22.22 -2.52 19.66
CA ASN A 693 -22.16 -1.24 18.96
C ASN A 693 -22.99 -1.29 17.68
N PRO A 694 -23.93 -0.35 17.44
CA PRO A 694 -24.86 -0.39 16.29
C PRO A 694 -24.20 -0.21 14.92
N TYR A 695 -22.97 0.28 14.89
CA TYR A 695 -22.20 0.50 13.66
C TYR A 695 -21.30 -0.68 13.28
N VAL A 696 -21.23 -1.72 14.13
CA VAL A 696 -20.47 -2.93 13.87
C VAL A 696 -21.42 -4.04 13.40
N ASN A 697 -21.22 -4.51 12.18
CA ASN A 697 -22.09 -5.53 11.56
C ASN A 697 -21.57 -6.96 11.71
N MET A 698 -20.27 -7.13 12.04
CA MET A 698 -19.64 -8.43 12.19
C MET A 698 -18.50 -8.34 13.22
N THR A 699 -18.29 -9.39 14.01
CA THR A 699 -17.15 -9.49 14.93
C THR A 699 -16.49 -10.86 14.81
N ARG A 700 -15.16 -10.89 14.74
CA ARG A 700 -14.35 -12.10 14.67
C ARG A 700 -13.13 -11.99 15.57
N LEU A 701 -12.77 -13.11 16.21
CA LEU A 701 -11.47 -13.27 16.87
C LEU A 701 -10.50 -13.98 15.93
N ASP A 702 -9.24 -13.60 15.95
CA ASP A 702 -8.20 -14.24 15.15
C ASP A 702 -7.67 -15.52 15.81
N TRP A 703 -7.92 -15.71 17.10
CA TRP A 703 -7.56 -16.89 17.85
C TRP A 703 -8.57 -17.15 18.97
N LEU A 704 -9.32 -18.22 18.93
CA LEU A 704 -10.15 -18.74 20.03
C LEU A 704 -10.61 -20.18 19.81
N GLU A 705 -10.85 -20.55 18.54
CA GLU A 705 -11.38 -21.85 18.19
C GLU A 705 -10.38 -22.96 18.47
N GLN A 706 -10.89 -24.08 18.97
CA GLN A 706 -10.09 -25.27 19.24
C GLN A 706 -10.40 -26.34 18.20
N THR A 707 -9.40 -27.15 17.88
CA THR A 707 -9.53 -28.31 17.00
C THR A 707 -9.45 -29.61 17.80
N ASN A 708 -10.07 -30.65 17.27
CA ASN A 708 -9.99 -31.96 17.84
C ASN A 708 -8.58 -32.55 17.69
N ALA A 709 -8.05 -33.11 18.76
CA ALA A 709 -6.76 -33.76 18.79
C ALA A 709 -6.87 -35.12 19.46
N VAL A 710 -6.10 -36.08 19.00
CA VAL A 710 -6.00 -37.42 19.65
C VAL A 710 -4.61 -37.56 20.23
N LYS A 711 -4.52 -37.59 21.56
CA LYS A 711 -3.27 -37.82 22.26
C LYS A 711 -3.06 -39.30 22.50
N LEU A 712 -1.93 -39.79 22.06
CA LEU A 712 -1.51 -41.19 22.27
C LEU A 712 -0.68 -41.24 23.53
N LYS A 713 -1.26 -41.76 24.61
CA LYS A 713 -0.54 -42.07 25.85
C LYS A 713 0.09 -43.45 25.73
N VAL A 714 1.37 -43.45 25.40
CA VAL A 714 2.13 -44.67 25.12
C VAL A 714 2.62 -45.30 26.44
N ASP A 715 2.45 -46.60 26.57
CA ASP A 715 2.98 -47.39 27.68
C ASP A 715 4.46 -47.74 27.40
N ASN A 716 5.38 -47.05 28.07
CA ASN A 716 6.82 -47.20 27.88
C ASN A 716 7.34 -48.61 28.21
N ASP A 717 6.76 -49.29 29.22
CA ASP A 717 7.22 -50.61 29.62
C ASP A 717 6.85 -51.64 28.58
N LYS A 718 5.65 -51.54 28.00
CA LYS A 718 5.22 -52.38 26.90
C LYS A 718 6.03 -52.12 25.60
N LEU A 719 6.35 -50.83 25.34
CA LEU A 719 7.23 -50.52 24.19
C LEU A 719 8.59 -51.20 24.31
N LEU A 720 9.21 -51.11 25.50
CA LEU A 720 10.52 -51.68 25.76
C LEU A 720 10.50 -53.22 25.62
N GLN A 721 9.47 -53.87 26.17
CA GLN A 721 9.27 -55.35 26.04
C GLN A 721 9.13 -55.79 24.57
N MET A 722 8.58 -54.93 23.69
CA MET A 722 8.37 -55.20 22.28
C MET A 722 9.52 -54.68 21.37
N GLY A 723 10.59 -54.14 21.98
CA GLY A 723 11.72 -53.57 21.23
C GLY A 723 11.37 -52.28 20.45
N LEU A 724 10.32 -51.56 20.87
CA LEU A 724 9.86 -50.35 20.23
C LEU A 724 10.32 -49.13 21.00
N THR A 725 10.43 -48.02 20.30
CA THR A 725 10.63 -46.67 20.85
C THR A 725 9.45 -45.79 20.50
N ARG A 726 9.27 -44.65 21.20
CA ARG A 726 8.25 -43.66 20.83
C ARG A 726 8.43 -43.19 19.38
N GLN A 727 9.68 -43.02 18.97
CA GLN A 727 10.01 -42.60 17.60
C GLN A 727 9.62 -43.64 16.53
N THR A 728 9.86 -44.95 16.82
CA THR A 728 9.42 -46.01 15.91
C THR A 728 7.91 -46.06 15.75
N VAL A 729 7.17 -45.84 16.84
CA VAL A 729 5.69 -45.78 16.80
C VAL A 729 5.24 -44.55 16.02
N ALA A 730 5.81 -43.36 16.30
CA ALA A 730 5.46 -42.14 15.55
C ALA A 730 5.76 -42.25 14.05
N ASN A 731 6.92 -42.76 13.69
CA ASN A 731 7.28 -42.97 12.28
C ASN A 731 6.34 -43.97 11.60
N ALA A 732 5.99 -45.08 12.27
CA ALA A 732 5.05 -46.05 11.74
C ALA A 732 3.64 -45.49 11.55
N LEU A 733 3.15 -44.66 12.48
CA LEU A 733 1.87 -43.97 12.35
C LEU A 733 1.90 -42.93 11.24
N GLN A 734 2.94 -42.12 11.18
CA GLN A 734 3.09 -41.15 10.10
C GLN A 734 3.10 -41.84 8.72
N ALA A 735 3.86 -42.92 8.57
CA ALA A 735 3.93 -43.68 7.34
C ALA A 735 2.56 -44.24 6.94
N GLN A 736 1.80 -44.70 7.88
CA GLN A 736 0.53 -45.35 7.63
C GLN A 736 -0.60 -44.37 7.38
N VAL A 737 -0.72 -43.33 8.21
CA VAL A 737 -1.85 -42.35 8.17
C VAL A 737 -1.61 -41.28 7.13
N SER A 738 -0.58 -40.48 7.31
CA SER A 738 -0.28 -39.33 6.41
C SER A 738 0.54 -39.72 5.19
N GLY A 739 1.35 -40.79 5.33
CA GLY A 739 2.35 -41.19 4.36
C GLY A 739 3.63 -40.38 4.49
N TYR A 740 4.70 -40.84 3.89
CA TYR A 740 5.94 -40.11 3.70
C TYR A 740 6.56 -40.42 2.33
N THR A 741 7.32 -39.51 1.81
CA THR A 741 8.05 -39.70 0.56
C THR A 741 9.21 -40.66 0.78
N VAL A 742 9.09 -41.87 0.24
CA VAL A 742 10.12 -42.91 0.34
C VAL A 742 11.23 -42.75 -0.66
N ALA A 743 10.90 -42.26 -1.85
CA ALA A 743 11.83 -42.04 -2.95
C ALA A 743 11.27 -41.01 -3.93
N THR A 744 12.09 -40.67 -4.92
CA THR A 744 11.70 -39.74 -5.97
C THR A 744 11.81 -40.46 -7.34
N TYR A 745 10.75 -40.35 -8.12
CA TYR A 745 10.71 -40.78 -9.51
C TYR A 745 11.04 -39.58 -10.41
N LEU A 746 11.95 -39.81 -11.35
CA LEU A 746 12.40 -38.75 -12.27
C LEU A 746 11.71 -38.93 -13.63
N GLU A 747 10.93 -37.94 -14.06
CA GLU A 747 10.25 -37.90 -15.35
C GLU A 747 10.50 -36.54 -16.05
N GLY A 748 11.30 -36.57 -17.10
CA GLY A 748 11.69 -35.31 -17.77
C GLY A 748 12.44 -34.39 -16.84
N ASP A 749 11.86 -33.21 -16.59
CA ASP A 749 12.35 -32.18 -15.69
C ASP A 749 11.78 -32.26 -14.26
N GLN A 750 10.88 -33.22 -14.00
CA GLN A 750 10.17 -33.34 -12.74
C GLN A 750 10.77 -34.38 -11.79
N GLN A 751 10.59 -34.08 -10.51
CA GLN A 751 10.86 -34.99 -9.40
C GLN A 751 9.56 -35.36 -8.71
N ILE A 752 8.95 -36.47 -9.09
CA ILE A 752 7.68 -36.93 -8.55
C ILE A 752 7.94 -37.81 -7.33
N GLY A 753 7.42 -37.38 -6.17
CA GLY A 753 7.58 -38.11 -4.91
C GLY A 753 6.78 -39.40 -4.93
N ILE A 754 7.43 -40.49 -4.55
CA ILE A 754 6.77 -41.79 -4.28
C ILE A 754 6.38 -41.82 -2.80
N ILE A 755 5.08 -41.80 -2.54
CA ILE A 755 4.54 -41.75 -1.20
C ILE A 755 4.00 -43.10 -0.79
N PHE A 756 4.51 -43.65 0.31
CA PHE A 756 3.97 -44.81 0.96
C PHE A 756 2.88 -44.41 1.96
N ARG A 757 1.70 -45.09 1.94
CA ARG A 757 0.60 -44.91 2.90
C ARG A 757 -0.39 -46.07 2.89
N LEU A 758 -1.29 -46.11 3.90
CA LEU A 758 -2.41 -47.04 3.91
C LEU A 758 -3.47 -46.68 2.86
N GLN A 759 -4.32 -47.64 2.53
CA GLN A 759 -5.48 -47.39 1.66
C GLN A 759 -6.44 -46.38 2.29
N PRO A 760 -7.18 -45.60 1.48
CA PRO A 760 -8.04 -44.50 1.95
C PRO A 760 -9.08 -44.94 3.01
N ASP A 761 -9.67 -46.11 2.86
CA ASP A 761 -10.65 -46.67 3.77
C ASP A 761 -10.10 -46.96 5.19
N GLN A 762 -8.79 -47.21 5.30
CA GLN A 762 -8.12 -47.51 6.57
C GLN A 762 -7.56 -46.31 7.29
N ARG A 763 -7.47 -45.15 6.64
CA ARG A 763 -6.88 -43.93 7.19
C ARG A 763 -7.86 -42.77 7.34
N ALA A 764 -9.06 -42.86 6.77
CA ALA A 764 -10.04 -41.77 6.76
C ALA A 764 -10.92 -41.73 8.00
N ASP A 765 -10.94 -42.81 8.81
CA ASP A 765 -11.78 -42.93 9.99
C ASP A 765 -10.95 -43.00 11.28
N ILE A 766 -11.17 -42.03 12.16
CA ILE A 766 -10.51 -41.97 13.47
C ILE A 766 -10.75 -43.23 14.30
N SER A 767 -11.89 -43.88 14.17
CA SER A 767 -12.21 -45.12 14.87
C SER A 767 -11.29 -46.30 14.47
N GLN A 768 -10.67 -46.22 13.30
CA GLN A 768 -9.74 -47.24 12.83
C GLN A 768 -8.33 -47.11 13.45
N LEU A 769 -8.00 -45.98 14.10
CA LEU A 769 -6.68 -45.76 14.71
C LEU A 769 -6.27 -46.87 15.68
N GLU A 770 -7.19 -47.36 16.47
CA GLU A 770 -6.92 -48.42 17.45
C GLU A 770 -6.49 -49.75 16.81
N THR A 771 -6.95 -50.00 15.58
CA THR A 771 -6.68 -51.22 14.82
C THR A 771 -5.38 -51.12 13.97
N ILE A 772 -4.78 -49.93 13.87
CA ILE A 772 -3.53 -49.77 13.16
C ILE A 772 -2.46 -50.68 13.78
N SER A 773 -1.82 -51.47 12.97
CA SER A 773 -0.77 -52.35 13.40
C SER A 773 0.60 -51.73 13.31
N ILE A 774 1.34 -51.76 14.40
CA ILE A 774 2.71 -51.28 14.49
C ILE A 774 3.65 -52.47 14.27
N PRO A 775 4.55 -52.44 13.29
CA PRO A 775 5.50 -53.50 13.04
C PRO A 775 6.55 -53.59 14.15
N THR A 776 6.78 -54.83 14.64
CA THR A 776 7.82 -55.17 15.62
C THR A 776 8.70 -56.29 15.06
N SER A 777 9.83 -56.56 15.72
CA SER A 777 10.72 -57.68 15.36
C SER A 777 10.07 -59.05 15.52
N GLN A 778 8.96 -59.14 16.28
CA GLN A 778 8.25 -60.42 16.57
C GLN A 778 6.89 -60.49 15.86
N GLY A 779 6.56 -59.53 15.01
CA GLY A 779 5.28 -59.47 14.28
C GLY A 779 4.64 -58.07 14.41
N ALA A 780 3.39 -57.93 13.92
CA ALA A 780 2.66 -56.65 14.01
C ALA A 780 1.76 -56.62 15.26
N VAL A 781 1.76 -55.51 15.98
CA VAL A 781 1.01 -55.31 17.20
C VAL A 781 0.01 -54.18 17.02
N PRO A 782 -1.29 -54.34 17.33
CA PRO A 782 -2.27 -53.28 17.27
C PRO A 782 -1.90 -52.10 18.21
N LEU A 783 -2.15 -50.88 17.75
CA LEU A 783 -1.87 -49.66 18.53
C LEU A 783 -2.52 -49.67 19.93
N SER A 784 -3.75 -50.24 20.04
CA SER A 784 -4.48 -50.38 21.28
C SER A 784 -3.77 -51.20 22.38
N GLN A 785 -2.81 -52.04 22.02
CA GLN A 785 -2.00 -52.80 22.99
C GLN A 785 -0.87 -52.02 23.62
N ILE A 786 -0.37 -51.00 22.93
CA ILE A 786 0.82 -50.20 23.31
C ILE A 786 0.51 -48.75 23.68
N ALA A 787 -0.69 -48.26 23.35
CA ALA A 787 -1.09 -46.88 23.60
C ALA A 787 -2.57 -46.79 23.98
N HIS A 788 -2.90 -45.82 24.79
CA HIS A 788 -4.27 -45.37 25.05
C HIS A 788 -4.58 -44.10 24.32
N LEU A 789 -5.73 -44.04 23.62
CA LEU A 789 -6.21 -42.88 22.87
C LEU A 789 -6.98 -41.96 23.82
N ASP A 790 -6.53 -40.70 23.90
CA ASP A 790 -7.18 -39.66 24.70
C ASP A 790 -7.67 -38.57 23.73
N TYR A 791 -8.99 -38.48 23.57
CA TYR A 791 -9.63 -37.49 22.71
C TYR A 791 -9.73 -36.16 23.46
N THR A 792 -9.14 -35.13 22.88
CA THR A 792 -9.06 -33.82 23.49
C THR A 792 -9.25 -32.72 22.44
N SER A 793 -9.34 -31.49 22.88
CA SER A 793 -9.29 -30.34 22.01
C SER A 793 -8.10 -29.46 22.37
N GLU A 794 -7.46 -28.88 21.40
CA GLU A 794 -6.33 -27.97 21.59
C GLU A 794 -6.38 -26.80 20.60
N ASP A 795 -5.65 -25.73 20.91
CA ASP A 795 -5.58 -24.56 20.04
C ASP A 795 -4.89 -24.95 18.72
N ASN A 796 -5.55 -24.66 17.60
CA ASN A 796 -4.97 -24.88 16.27
C ASN A 796 -4.05 -23.73 15.83
N ILE A 797 -4.28 -22.53 16.37
CA ILE A 797 -3.46 -21.36 16.11
C ILE A 797 -3.27 -20.55 17.39
N ILE A 798 -2.06 -20.05 17.61
CA ILE A 798 -1.72 -19.19 18.73
C ILE A 798 -1.03 -17.96 18.18
N TRP A 799 -1.65 -16.79 18.35
CA TRP A 799 -1.09 -15.52 17.90
C TRP A 799 -0.27 -14.85 19.00
N ARG A 800 0.83 -14.24 18.58
CA ARG A 800 1.68 -13.44 19.46
C ARG A 800 2.04 -12.10 18.79
N ARG A 801 2.25 -11.08 19.60
CA ARG A 801 2.79 -9.79 19.19
C ARG A 801 3.82 -9.33 20.21
N ASN A 802 5.01 -9.00 19.72
CA ASN A 802 6.14 -8.60 20.58
C ASN A 802 6.36 -9.55 21.76
N LEU A 803 6.44 -10.86 21.44
CA LEU A 803 6.67 -11.95 22.38
C LEU A 803 5.53 -12.22 23.40
N ARG A 804 4.35 -11.61 23.24
CA ARG A 804 3.21 -11.80 24.13
C ARG A 804 2.03 -12.42 23.38
N PRO A 805 1.31 -13.35 24.00
CA PRO A 805 0.03 -13.82 23.50
C PRO A 805 -0.91 -12.64 23.23
N THR A 806 -1.49 -12.60 22.05
CA THR A 806 -2.33 -11.47 21.62
C THR A 806 -3.49 -11.98 20.78
N ILE A 807 -4.71 -11.55 21.11
CA ILE A 807 -5.90 -11.78 20.31
C ILE A 807 -6.35 -10.47 19.73
N THR A 808 -6.59 -10.45 18.41
CA THR A 808 -7.21 -9.31 17.74
C THR A 808 -8.70 -9.56 17.55
N VAL A 809 -9.49 -8.65 18.08
CA VAL A 809 -10.93 -8.61 17.84
C VAL A 809 -11.17 -7.74 16.61
N ASN A 810 -11.55 -8.38 15.52
CA ASN A 810 -11.79 -7.74 14.22
C ASN A 810 -13.28 -7.45 14.05
N GLY A 811 -13.63 -6.34 13.44
CA GLY A 811 -15.01 -5.97 13.15
C GLY A 811 -15.19 -5.36 11.76
N GLY A 812 -16.30 -5.75 11.12
CA GLY A 812 -16.84 -5.06 9.96
C GLY A 812 -17.74 -3.90 10.41
N ILE A 813 -18.00 -2.96 9.52
CA ILE A 813 -18.83 -1.78 9.78
C ILE A 813 -20.01 -1.70 8.81
N VAL A 814 -21.06 -1.00 9.21
CA VAL A 814 -22.18 -0.68 8.32
C VAL A 814 -21.79 0.43 7.34
N ASP A 815 -22.52 0.53 6.22
CA ASP A 815 -22.29 1.59 5.24
C ASP A 815 -22.51 2.99 5.83
N GLY A 816 -21.73 3.96 5.35
CA GLY A 816 -21.89 5.37 5.68
C GLY A 816 -21.13 5.84 6.93
N VAL A 817 -20.37 4.98 7.58
CA VAL A 817 -19.47 5.31 8.71
C VAL A 817 -18.02 4.96 8.37
N THR A 818 -17.07 5.59 9.05
CA THR A 818 -15.65 5.31 8.85
C THR A 818 -15.11 4.35 9.92
N GLY A 819 -14.15 3.50 9.54
CA GLY A 819 -13.53 2.56 10.49
C GLY A 819 -12.85 3.25 11.67
N ASN A 820 -12.22 4.41 11.43
CA ASN A 820 -11.54 5.17 12.49
C ASN A 820 -12.52 5.73 13.52
N ASP A 821 -13.68 6.26 13.08
CA ASP A 821 -14.68 6.81 13.98
C ASP A 821 -15.32 5.72 14.84
N VAL A 822 -15.69 4.58 14.21
CA VAL A 822 -16.23 3.41 14.93
C VAL A 822 -15.21 2.85 15.91
N THR A 823 -13.93 2.72 15.51
CA THR A 823 -12.86 2.25 16.39
C THR A 823 -12.68 3.15 17.61
N LYS A 824 -12.72 4.49 17.42
CA LYS A 824 -12.64 5.44 18.55
C LYS A 824 -13.83 5.31 19.48
N GLN A 825 -15.03 5.13 18.94
CA GLN A 825 -16.25 4.95 19.75
C GLN A 825 -16.15 3.66 20.56
N VAL A 826 -15.87 2.52 19.92
CA VAL A 826 -15.69 1.22 20.58
C VAL A 826 -14.58 1.30 21.65
N TYR A 827 -13.45 1.95 21.34
CA TYR A 827 -12.34 2.08 22.30
C TYR A 827 -12.72 2.91 23.53
N LYS A 828 -13.59 3.91 23.37
CA LYS A 828 -14.17 4.68 24.48
C LYS A 828 -15.15 3.83 25.30
N GLU A 829 -16.00 3.02 24.65
CA GLU A 829 -16.93 2.12 25.31
C GLU A 829 -16.18 1.02 26.13
N LEU A 830 -14.96 0.68 25.72
CA LEU A 830 -14.07 -0.25 26.44
C LEU A 830 -13.39 0.37 27.68
N GLU A 831 -13.55 1.65 27.96
CA GLU A 831 -12.87 2.32 29.08
C GLU A 831 -13.12 1.67 30.46
N PRO A 832 -14.33 1.24 30.84
CA PRO A 832 -14.56 0.50 32.08
C PRO A 832 -13.73 -0.80 32.14
N LEU A 833 -13.74 -1.57 31.06
CA LEU A 833 -13.00 -2.82 30.96
C LEU A 833 -11.48 -2.61 31.04
N ARG A 834 -10.98 -1.52 30.46
CA ARG A 834 -9.55 -1.14 30.51
C ARG A 834 -9.07 -0.77 31.91
N LYS A 835 -9.95 -0.18 32.74
CA LYS A 835 -9.64 0.14 34.15
C LYS A 835 -9.58 -1.09 35.06
N GLU A 836 -10.26 -2.16 34.66
CA GLU A 836 -10.33 -3.42 35.41
C GLU A 836 -9.26 -4.45 34.95
N LEU A 837 -8.37 -4.08 34.04
CA LEU A 837 -7.37 -5.01 33.50
C LEU A 837 -6.37 -5.45 34.56
N PRO A 838 -6.07 -6.77 34.61
CA PRO A 838 -4.99 -7.30 35.45
C PRO A 838 -3.62 -6.72 35.04
N ALA A 839 -2.69 -6.70 35.98
CA ALA A 839 -1.34 -6.26 35.71
C ALA A 839 -0.67 -7.09 34.58
N GLY A 840 -0.07 -6.41 33.62
CA GLY A 840 0.57 -7.05 32.45
C GLY A 840 -0.34 -7.33 31.26
N MET A 841 -1.63 -6.96 31.35
CA MET A 841 -2.54 -6.98 30.21
C MET A 841 -2.72 -5.59 29.60
N SER A 842 -2.96 -5.53 28.31
CA SER A 842 -3.29 -4.30 27.57
C SER A 842 -4.43 -4.53 26.59
N ILE A 843 -5.25 -3.49 26.40
CA ILE A 843 -6.22 -3.38 25.29
C ILE A 843 -5.83 -2.16 24.46
N GLU A 844 -5.50 -2.38 23.22
CA GLU A 844 -4.95 -1.37 22.31
C GLU A 844 -5.74 -1.33 21.01
N VAL A 845 -5.77 -0.16 20.38
CA VAL A 845 -6.30 -0.03 19.01
C VAL A 845 -5.33 -0.64 18.01
N GLY A 846 -5.87 -1.13 16.89
CA GLY A 846 -5.11 -1.66 15.78
C GLY A 846 -5.61 -1.16 14.44
N GLY A 847 -5.01 -1.67 13.35
CA GLY A 847 -5.41 -1.39 11.99
C GLY A 847 -5.29 0.08 11.60
N SER A 848 -6.22 0.56 10.80
CA SER A 848 -6.21 1.91 10.20
C SER A 848 -6.04 3.03 11.23
N LEU A 849 -6.63 2.92 12.42
CA LEU A 849 -6.49 3.95 13.45
C LEU A 849 -5.08 3.97 14.09
N GLU A 850 -4.44 2.81 14.29
CA GLU A 850 -3.04 2.73 14.74
C GLU A 850 -2.12 3.38 13.70
N ASP A 851 -2.27 3.02 12.44
CA ASP A 851 -1.42 3.52 11.34
C ASP A 851 -1.62 5.03 11.11
N SER A 852 -2.85 5.52 11.27
CA SER A 852 -3.19 6.95 11.23
C SER A 852 -2.49 7.72 12.36
N ASN A 853 -2.58 7.21 13.59
CA ASN A 853 -1.93 7.83 14.75
C ASN A 853 -0.39 7.81 14.63
N ASP A 854 0.19 6.70 14.20
CA ASP A 854 1.63 6.58 13.95
C ASP A 854 2.08 7.57 12.89
N THR A 855 1.35 7.66 11.77
CA THR A 855 1.65 8.59 10.68
C THR A 855 1.59 10.04 11.15
N LEU A 856 0.55 10.42 11.89
CA LEU A 856 0.40 11.77 12.43
C LEU A 856 1.55 12.11 13.40
N ASN A 857 1.92 11.18 14.28
CA ASN A 857 3.06 11.37 15.20
C ASN A 857 4.38 11.61 14.44
N TYR A 858 4.63 10.88 13.36
CA TYR A 858 5.82 11.10 12.54
C TYR A 858 5.74 12.40 11.71
N LEU A 859 4.56 12.77 11.22
CA LEU A 859 4.34 13.99 10.45
C LEU A 859 4.51 15.25 11.33
N MET A 860 4.15 15.17 12.61
CA MET A 860 4.31 16.27 13.57
C MET A 860 5.77 16.58 13.92
N LYS A 861 6.68 15.59 13.85
CA LYS A 861 8.11 15.77 14.20
C LYS A 861 8.84 16.83 13.39
N PRO A 862 8.71 16.92 12.04
CA PRO A 862 9.36 17.95 11.23
C PRO A 862 8.69 19.34 11.31
N ILE A 863 7.46 19.46 11.81
CA ILE A 863 6.71 20.74 11.85
C ILE A 863 7.46 21.84 12.61
N PRO A 864 8.06 21.62 13.78
CA PRO A 864 8.84 22.64 14.46
C PRO A 864 9.99 23.19 13.62
N LEU A 865 10.68 22.31 12.87
CA LEU A 865 11.75 22.73 11.95
C LEU A 865 11.18 23.56 10.78
N MET A 866 10.06 23.12 10.21
CA MET A 866 9.35 23.88 9.16
C MET A 866 8.99 25.29 9.66
N LEU A 867 8.36 25.40 10.83
CA LEU A 867 7.98 26.68 11.40
C LEU A 867 9.20 27.56 11.70
N LEU A 868 10.30 26.99 12.20
CA LEU A 868 11.55 27.71 12.42
C LEU A 868 12.08 28.29 11.11
N LEU A 869 12.13 27.48 10.04
CA LEU A 869 12.62 27.95 8.73
C LEU A 869 11.71 29.04 8.15
N ILE A 870 10.39 28.91 8.27
CA ILE A 870 9.43 29.94 7.86
C ILE A 870 9.66 31.23 8.65
N VAL A 871 9.80 31.15 9.97
CA VAL A 871 10.07 32.32 10.84
C VAL A 871 11.37 33.02 10.45
N VAL A 872 12.45 32.24 10.19
CA VAL A 872 13.74 32.77 9.73
C VAL A 872 13.59 33.49 8.39
N LEU A 873 12.89 32.90 7.42
CA LEU A 873 12.69 33.53 6.10
C LEU A 873 11.86 34.80 6.20
N ILE A 874 10.77 34.81 6.98
CA ILE A 874 9.97 36.01 7.19
C ILE A 874 10.83 37.08 7.88
N MET A 875 11.64 36.69 8.87
CA MET A 875 12.50 37.61 9.59
C MET A 875 13.59 38.22 8.70
N LEU A 876 14.19 37.43 7.81
CA LEU A 876 15.16 37.89 6.82
C LEU A 876 14.54 38.93 5.86
N GLN A 877 13.28 38.73 5.45
CA GLN A 877 12.56 39.59 4.51
C GLN A 877 12.07 40.88 5.22
N MET A 878 11.41 40.75 6.38
CA MET A 878 10.69 41.85 7.03
C MET A 878 11.54 42.64 8.03
N GLN A 879 12.61 42.06 8.56
CA GLN A 879 13.54 42.65 9.56
C GLN A 879 12.84 43.30 10.77
N ASP A 880 11.62 42.86 11.09
CA ASP A 880 10.81 43.38 12.22
C ASP A 880 9.98 42.28 12.85
N ILE A 881 10.20 42.03 14.15
CA ILE A 881 9.50 41.02 14.95
C ILE A 881 7.99 41.26 15.02
N ARG A 882 7.54 42.51 14.99
CA ARG A 882 6.12 42.86 15.04
C ARG A 882 5.41 42.45 13.77
N LYS A 883 6.04 42.66 12.58
CA LYS A 883 5.53 42.22 11.29
C LYS A 883 5.50 40.70 11.22
N LEU A 884 6.56 40.02 11.67
CA LEU A 884 6.59 38.55 11.78
C LEU A 884 5.39 38.06 12.58
N LEU A 885 5.11 38.63 13.74
CA LEU A 885 4.01 38.22 14.61
C LEU A 885 2.65 38.40 13.92
N VAL A 886 2.43 39.54 13.24
CA VAL A 886 1.19 39.81 12.48
C VAL A 886 0.99 38.76 11.40
N ILE A 887 2.04 38.43 10.63
CA ILE A 887 1.98 37.40 9.56
C ILE A 887 1.67 36.03 10.13
N MET A 888 2.38 35.62 11.19
CA MET A 888 2.18 34.30 11.80
C MET A 888 0.79 34.09 12.40
N LEU A 889 0.17 35.13 12.92
CA LEU A 889 -1.19 35.12 13.48
C LEU A 889 -2.27 34.87 12.42
N THR A 890 -1.98 35.04 11.14
CA THR A 890 -2.94 34.74 10.05
C THR A 890 -2.99 33.26 9.68
N ALA A 891 -1.94 32.49 9.96
CA ALA A 891 -1.85 31.09 9.55
C ALA A 891 -3.04 30.22 10.02
N PRO A 892 -3.54 30.31 11.28
CA PRO A 892 -4.66 29.49 11.74
C PRO A 892 -6.01 29.79 11.05
N MET A 893 -6.14 30.92 10.36
CA MET A 893 -7.42 31.33 9.77
C MET A 893 -7.89 30.38 8.67
N GLY A 894 -6.95 29.67 8.01
CA GLY A 894 -7.28 28.67 7.01
C GLY A 894 -8.10 27.50 7.54
N ILE A 895 -7.90 27.13 8.81
CA ILE A 895 -8.61 26.02 9.45
C ILE A 895 -10.13 26.25 9.43
N ILE A 896 -10.58 27.50 9.55
CA ILE A 896 -12.00 27.85 9.48
C ILE A 896 -12.61 27.41 8.15
N GLY A 897 -11.95 27.77 7.04
CA GLY A 897 -12.40 27.39 5.70
C GLY A 897 -12.30 25.90 5.44
N VAL A 898 -11.24 25.25 5.94
CA VAL A 898 -11.02 23.79 5.78
C VAL A 898 -12.15 23.01 6.42
N ILE A 899 -12.46 23.27 7.69
CA ILE A 899 -13.47 22.49 8.43
C ILE A 899 -14.86 22.69 7.80
N PHE A 900 -15.19 23.94 7.45
CA PHE A 900 -16.43 24.23 6.75
C PHE A 900 -16.51 23.52 5.38
N GLY A 901 -15.41 23.51 4.62
CA GLY A 901 -15.32 22.84 3.33
C GLY A 901 -15.48 21.32 3.44
N LEU A 902 -14.78 20.68 4.37
CA LEU A 902 -14.88 19.24 4.60
C LEU A 902 -16.32 18.82 4.96
N LEU A 903 -17.01 19.61 5.80
CA LEU A 903 -18.40 19.36 6.14
C LEU A 903 -19.35 19.59 4.93
N LEU A 904 -19.12 20.66 4.17
CA LEU A 904 -19.98 21.01 3.02
C LEU A 904 -19.92 19.96 1.92
N PHE A 905 -18.72 19.45 1.64
CA PHE A 905 -18.50 18.44 0.60
C PHE A 905 -18.53 17.01 1.13
N ASN A 906 -18.86 16.82 2.42
CA ASN A 906 -18.87 15.51 3.08
C ASN A 906 -17.56 14.72 2.87
N SER A 907 -16.43 15.42 2.96
CA SER A 907 -15.09 14.84 2.80
C SER A 907 -14.49 14.53 4.16
N ALA A 908 -13.84 13.38 4.28
CA ALA A 908 -13.23 12.96 5.54
C ALA A 908 -11.91 13.72 5.84
N LEU A 909 -11.66 13.98 7.11
CA LEU A 909 -10.34 14.42 7.57
C LEU A 909 -9.43 13.19 7.67
N GLY A 910 -8.53 13.05 6.72
CA GLY A 910 -7.55 11.97 6.64
C GLY A 910 -6.19 12.50 6.22
N PHE A 911 -5.26 11.59 5.96
CA PHE A 911 -3.88 11.93 5.60
C PHE A 911 -3.79 12.97 4.47
N MET A 912 -4.59 12.85 3.42
CA MET A 912 -4.59 13.79 2.28
C MET A 912 -5.11 15.18 2.69
N ALA A 913 -6.14 15.27 3.55
CA ALA A 913 -6.63 16.55 4.05
C ALA A 913 -5.59 17.24 4.95
N GLU A 914 -4.87 16.48 5.78
CA GLU A 914 -3.78 16.99 6.63
C GLU A 914 -2.64 17.59 5.79
N LEU A 915 -2.26 16.92 4.68
CA LEU A 915 -1.29 17.46 3.74
C LEU A 915 -1.79 18.77 3.09
N GLY A 916 -3.08 18.84 2.77
CA GLY A 916 -3.73 20.06 2.28
C GLY A 916 -3.67 21.21 3.27
N ILE A 917 -3.87 20.96 4.56
CA ILE A 917 -3.76 21.96 5.63
C ILE A 917 -2.32 22.49 5.76
N LEU A 918 -1.32 21.62 5.68
CA LEU A 918 0.08 22.02 5.72
C LEU A 918 0.45 22.90 4.52
N ALA A 919 0.05 22.50 3.33
CA ALA A 919 0.24 23.27 2.09
C ALA A 919 -0.42 24.66 2.17
N LEU A 920 -1.66 24.68 2.65
CA LEU A 920 -2.46 25.90 2.83
C LEU A 920 -1.77 26.89 3.77
N THR A 921 -1.17 26.41 4.88
CA THR A 921 -0.45 27.26 5.83
C THR A 921 0.65 28.07 5.16
N GLY A 922 1.47 27.45 4.30
CA GLY A 922 2.49 28.15 3.52
C GLY A 922 1.93 29.22 2.59
N THR A 923 0.83 28.90 1.91
CA THR A 923 0.18 29.83 0.97
C THR A 923 -0.43 31.04 1.67
N ILE A 924 -1.07 30.84 2.83
CA ILE A 924 -1.64 31.95 3.65
C ILE A 924 -0.53 32.88 4.13
N ILE A 925 0.56 32.34 4.64
CA ILE A 925 1.72 33.11 5.12
C ILE A 925 2.31 33.93 3.97
N ARG A 926 2.46 33.35 2.77
CA ARG A 926 2.90 34.06 1.57
C ARG A 926 2.00 35.26 1.25
N ASN A 927 0.68 35.06 1.20
CA ASN A 927 -0.27 36.13 0.89
C ASN A 927 -0.24 37.25 1.93
N SER A 928 -0.13 36.88 3.21
CA SER A 928 -0.01 37.83 4.34
C SER A 928 1.28 38.62 4.26
N MET A 929 2.40 37.98 3.92
CA MET A 929 3.70 38.63 3.76
C MET A 929 3.68 39.69 2.65
N VAL A 930 3.10 39.35 1.48
CA VAL A 930 2.97 40.27 0.33
C VAL A 930 2.13 41.51 0.71
N LEU A 931 1.09 41.33 1.50
CA LEU A 931 0.27 42.49 1.96
C LEU A 931 1.03 43.37 2.96
N VAL A 932 1.75 42.79 3.94
CA VAL A 932 2.58 43.52 4.89
C VAL A 932 3.73 44.25 4.19
N ASP A 933 4.34 43.64 3.19
CA ASP A 933 5.37 44.31 2.36
C ASP A 933 4.82 45.53 1.61
N GLN A 934 3.59 45.42 1.06
CA GLN A 934 2.93 46.58 0.41
C GLN A 934 2.63 47.71 1.39
N ILE A 935 2.20 47.39 2.62
CA ILE A 935 1.99 48.39 3.67
C ILE A 935 3.33 49.13 3.93
N GLN A 936 4.43 48.37 4.02
CA GLN A 936 5.75 48.99 4.24
C GLN A 936 6.17 49.90 3.09
N GLN A 937 5.96 49.47 1.84
CA GLN A 937 6.27 50.30 0.67
C GLN A 937 5.51 51.63 0.66
N HIS A 938 4.22 51.65 1.06
CA HIS A 938 3.43 52.87 1.17
C HIS A 938 3.89 53.75 2.32
N LEU A 939 4.30 53.16 3.45
CA LEU A 939 4.90 53.90 4.56
C LEU A 939 6.24 54.54 4.21
N ASP A 940 7.11 53.81 3.48
CA ASP A 940 8.41 54.29 3.00
C ASP A 940 8.24 55.40 1.95
N ALA A 941 7.13 55.39 1.22
CA ALA A 941 6.72 56.48 0.31
C ALA A 941 6.16 57.72 1.01
N GLY A 942 6.08 57.71 2.37
CA GLY A 942 5.61 58.87 3.19
C GLY A 942 4.09 58.93 3.36
N MET A 943 3.34 57.88 3.08
CA MET A 943 1.88 57.85 3.26
C MET A 943 1.53 57.74 4.74
N GLU A 944 0.46 58.42 5.16
CA GLU A 944 -0.06 58.32 6.52
C GLU A 944 -0.41 56.87 6.91
N PRO A 945 -0.06 56.40 8.11
CA PRO A 945 -0.18 54.98 8.47
C PRO A 945 -1.58 54.37 8.28
N ALA A 946 -2.63 55.08 8.66
CA ALA A 946 -4.02 54.59 8.51
C ALA A 946 -4.39 54.44 7.02
N LYS A 947 -4.03 55.41 6.22
CA LYS A 947 -4.25 55.45 4.76
C LYS A 947 -3.38 54.43 4.06
N ALA A 948 -2.09 54.25 4.48
CA ALA A 948 -1.18 53.27 3.95
C ALA A 948 -1.75 51.83 4.12
N ILE A 949 -2.31 51.52 5.27
CA ILE A 949 -2.94 50.19 5.54
C ILE A 949 -4.15 49.98 4.61
N THR A 950 -5.04 50.97 4.52
CA THR A 950 -6.27 50.84 3.72
C THR A 950 -5.97 50.75 2.22
N GLU A 951 -5.11 51.65 1.69
CA GLU A 951 -4.76 51.65 0.27
C GLU A 951 -3.94 50.42 -0.12
N SER A 952 -3.07 49.89 0.76
CA SER A 952 -2.35 48.63 0.50
C SER A 952 -3.30 47.46 0.35
N ALA A 953 -4.30 47.37 1.23
CA ALA A 953 -5.31 46.33 1.14
C ALA A 953 -6.14 46.45 -0.16
N ILE A 954 -6.46 47.65 -0.59
CA ILE A 954 -7.21 47.90 -1.84
C ILE A 954 -6.37 47.55 -3.07
N VAL A 955 -5.12 47.99 -3.13
CA VAL A 955 -4.21 47.70 -4.25
C VAL A 955 -3.93 46.20 -4.37
N ARG A 956 -3.73 45.49 -3.24
CA ARG A 956 -3.46 44.06 -3.22
C ARG A 956 -4.72 43.20 -3.26
N PHE A 957 -5.91 43.76 -3.18
CA PHE A 957 -7.15 43.00 -3.25
C PHE A 957 -7.26 42.16 -4.53
N ARG A 958 -7.09 42.81 -5.70
CA ARG A 958 -7.22 42.15 -7.00
C ARG A 958 -6.19 41.04 -7.18
N PRO A 959 -4.87 41.23 -7.00
CA PRO A 959 -3.87 40.17 -7.13
C PRO A 959 -4.12 38.98 -6.20
N ILE A 960 -4.40 39.25 -4.90
CA ILE A 960 -4.61 38.19 -3.90
C ILE A 960 -5.89 37.39 -4.20
N MET A 961 -6.99 38.06 -4.55
CA MET A 961 -8.24 37.38 -4.91
C MET A 961 -8.09 36.59 -6.20
N LEU A 962 -7.35 37.10 -7.18
CA LEU A 962 -7.12 36.42 -8.44
C LEU A 962 -6.27 35.17 -8.24
N ALA A 963 -5.19 35.26 -7.48
CA ALA A 963 -4.34 34.13 -7.13
C ALA A 963 -5.16 33.04 -6.37
N ALA A 964 -5.98 33.44 -5.41
CA ALA A 964 -6.86 32.49 -4.74
C ALA A 964 -7.88 31.86 -5.69
N PHE A 965 -8.47 32.65 -6.59
CA PHE A 965 -9.48 32.20 -7.54
C PHE A 965 -8.91 31.25 -8.59
N THR A 966 -7.72 31.56 -9.14
CA THR A 966 -7.02 30.65 -10.08
C THR A 966 -6.65 29.33 -9.42
N THR A 967 -6.18 29.34 -8.17
CA THR A 967 -5.85 28.15 -7.42
C THR A 967 -7.09 27.29 -7.15
N VAL A 968 -8.18 27.89 -6.66
CA VAL A 968 -9.44 27.20 -6.37
C VAL A 968 -10.02 26.56 -7.63
N LEU A 969 -10.11 27.32 -8.71
CA LEU A 969 -10.65 26.81 -9.98
C LEU A 969 -9.74 25.74 -10.62
N GLY A 970 -8.42 25.88 -10.49
CA GLY A 970 -7.48 24.87 -10.95
C GLY A 970 -7.57 23.54 -10.21
N LEU A 971 -8.10 23.54 -8.98
CA LEU A 971 -8.31 22.34 -8.18
C LEU A 971 -9.67 21.66 -8.42
N ILE A 972 -10.62 22.31 -9.12
CA ILE A 972 -11.96 21.75 -9.36
C ILE A 972 -11.92 20.35 -9.98
N PRO A 973 -11.09 20.05 -11.00
CA PRO A 973 -11.02 18.71 -11.56
C PRO A 973 -10.67 17.63 -10.53
N MET A 974 -9.89 17.98 -9.50
CA MET A 974 -9.50 17.05 -8.43
C MET A 974 -10.62 16.74 -7.44
N PHE A 975 -11.72 17.50 -7.41
CA PHE A 975 -12.87 17.21 -6.55
C PHE A 975 -13.58 15.91 -6.92
N ALA A 976 -13.49 15.50 -8.18
CA ALA A 976 -14.02 14.23 -8.66
C ALA A 976 -13.12 13.03 -8.29
N SER A 977 -11.86 13.25 -8.00
CA SER A 977 -10.90 12.20 -7.66
C SER A 977 -11.06 11.77 -6.20
N GLN A 978 -11.39 10.52 -5.93
CA GLN A 978 -11.52 10.04 -4.53
C GLN A 978 -10.23 10.18 -3.74
N PHE A 979 -9.07 9.97 -4.35
CA PHE A 979 -7.78 10.10 -3.67
C PHE A 979 -7.43 11.54 -3.30
N TRP A 980 -7.69 12.49 -4.22
CA TRP A 980 -7.29 13.90 -4.08
C TRP A 980 -8.38 14.81 -3.52
N ASN A 981 -9.63 14.35 -3.49
CA ASN A 981 -10.80 15.16 -3.08
C ASN A 981 -10.58 15.88 -1.76
N ALA A 982 -10.23 15.17 -0.70
CA ALA A 982 -10.08 15.74 0.63
C ALA A 982 -8.98 16.83 0.69
N MET A 983 -7.87 16.64 -0.02
CA MET A 983 -6.80 17.63 -0.13
C MET A 983 -7.25 18.85 -0.96
N ALA A 984 -7.89 18.62 -2.09
CA ALA A 984 -8.38 19.69 -2.96
C ALA A 984 -9.44 20.55 -2.26
N VAL A 985 -10.38 19.93 -1.55
CA VAL A 985 -11.40 20.63 -0.73
C VAL A 985 -10.73 21.42 0.39
N ALA A 986 -9.77 20.81 1.12
CA ALA A 986 -9.06 21.49 2.20
C ALA A 986 -8.31 22.74 1.69
N ILE A 987 -7.59 22.65 0.58
CA ILE A 987 -6.86 23.78 -0.01
C ILE A 987 -7.84 24.81 -0.56
N ALA A 988 -8.83 24.42 -1.36
CA ALA A 988 -9.75 25.34 -2.04
C ALA A 988 -10.62 26.12 -1.03
N CYS A 989 -11.31 25.42 -0.13
CA CYS A 989 -12.18 26.06 0.86
C CYS A 989 -11.35 26.80 1.94
N GLY A 990 -10.23 26.22 2.36
CA GLY A 990 -9.30 26.84 3.28
C GLY A 990 -8.70 28.13 2.74
N LEU A 991 -8.24 28.12 1.49
CA LEU A 991 -7.68 29.31 0.83
C LEU A 991 -8.74 30.40 0.63
N THR A 992 -9.94 30.02 0.21
CA THR A 992 -11.06 30.97 0.05
C THR A 992 -11.38 31.64 1.38
N GLY A 993 -11.59 30.87 2.44
CA GLY A 993 -11.86 31.38 3.78
C GLY A 993 -10.72 32.23 4.34
N ALA A 994 -9.49 31.75 4.23
CA ALA A 994 -8.30 32.47 4.67
C ALA A 994 -8.08 33.78 3.91
N THR A 995 -8.27 33.80 2.59
CA THR A 995 -8.07 34.99 1.76
C THR A 995 -9.05 36.10 2.15
N LEU A 996 -10.34 35.75 2.30
CA LEU A 996 -11.36 36.70 2.71
C LEU A 996 -11.07 37.25 4.11
N LEU A 997 -10.68 36.40 5.06
CA LEU A 997 -10.36 36.79 6.42
C LEU A 997 -9.07 37.62 6.47
N THR A 998 -8.01 37.21 5.78
CA THR A 998 -6.72 37.90 5.80
C THR A 998 -6.82 39.31 5.25
N LEU A 999 -7.60 39.52 4.19
CA LEU A 999 -7.81 40.87 3.61
C LEU A 999 -8.48 41.86 4.58
N VAL A 1000 -9.21 41.36 5.59
CA VAL A 1000 -9.88 42.21 6.61
C VAL A 1000 -9.13 42.19 7.94
N VAL A 1001 -8.75 40.99 8.41
CA VAL A 1001 -8.17 40.78 9.74
C VAL A 1001 -6.71 41.22 9.83
N LEU A 1002 -5.89 40.98 8.78
CA LEU A 1002 -4.47 41.39 8.81
C LEU A 1002 -4.28 42.91 8.92
N PRO A 1003 -5.00 43.78 8.16
CA PRO A 1003 -5.00 45.19 8.38
C PRO A 1003 -5.34 45.60 9.81
N VAL A 1004 -6.31 44.96 10.44
CA VAL A 1004 -6.73 45.19 11.82
C VAL A 1004 -5.63 44.75 12.80
N LEU A 1005 -5.05 43.58 12.63
CA LEU A 1005 -3.93 43.09 13.45
C LEU A 1005 -2.71 44.02 13.34
N TYR A 1006 -2.38 44.45 12.12
CA TYR A 1006 -1.29 45.40 11.89
C TYR A 1006 -1.54 46.75 12.63
N ALA A 1007 -2.76 47.28 12.50
CA ALA A 1007 -3.15 48.54 13.18
C ALA A 1007 -3.11 48.43 14.73
N ILE A 1008 -3.40 47.25 15.30
CA ILE A 1008 -3.30 47.00 16.75
C ILE A 1008 -1.84 46.92 17.19
N VAL A 1009 -1.02 46.10 16.50
CA VAL A 1009 0.37 45.84 16.89
C VAL A 1009 1.23 47.10 16.76
N PHE A 1010 0.98 47.92 15.72
CA PHE A 1010 1.70 49.17 15.49
C PHE A 1010 1.01 50.40 16.12
N LYS A 1011 -0.10 50.20 16.86
CA LYS A 1011 -0.87 51.25 17.58
C LYS A 1011 -1.26 52.41 16.67
N VAL A 1012 -1.61 52.14 15.41
CA VAL A 1012 -2.07 53.16 14.46
C VAL A 1012 -3.42 53.71 14.93
N LYS A 1013 -3.58 55.05 14.99
CA LYS A 1013 -4.88 55.67 15.32
C LYS A 1013 -5.88 55.41 14.18
N ALA A 1014 -7.15 55.17 14.52
CA ALA A 1014 -8.22 55.11 13.51
C ALA A 1014 -8.48 56.54 13.02
N GLU A 1015 -8.70 56.69 11.69
CA GLU A 1015 -9.21 57.96 11.14
C GLU A 1015 -10.58 58.28 11.63
#